data_7ec761d5e613932af1c19508f0d267de
#
_entry.id   7ec761d5e613932af1c19508f0d267de
#
_cell.length_a   1.000
_cell.length_b   1.000
_cell.length_c   1.000
_cell.angle_alpha   90.00
_cell.angle_beta   90.00
_cell.angle_gamma   90.00
#
_symmetry.space_group_name_H-M   'P 1'
#
loop_
_entity.id
_entity.type
_entity.pdbx_description
1 polymer ?
#
loop_
_entity_poly.entity_id
_entity_poly.type
_entity_poly.pdbx_seq_one_letter_code
_entity_poly.pdbx_strand_id
1 'polypeptide(L)'
;MKLFFYPRLAITNIKKNSRIYFPYLLTSSFTVMMFYLIHSLSKNSGFVDEKIGSTMLPFVLELGTYVVIIFAFNFLFYINSFMMKRRKREFALYNILGMEKKHVMFILFYETLFVTFISLVLGILFGILFSQLMFLCLIKLLHLNTALTFEVPMTSLFMTLKIFLPIFSLSYVFNVLQIQLSKPIELLRGGEIGEKEPKVKWLFTIIGFVCLGSGYYIAQTIEDPTSAMMWFLIAVILVIIGTYGIFTSGSIMILKMLKKNKRFYYQTKHFTSVSQMLYRMKQNAVGLASICILCTCILVMLSSTVSLYLSVKDSTNLFLPQDVALYVSDEKNLITYKQLDNLYQKVSDQFEKENIEVENYVLKRVFNEAVTYENGKFIFGQGSDAYDFTMISAMSVDDYNRAYHKNMQLKDNEILLYDNFLDDKASLMLQDQVFHVKEKIDDLYLTGGPGIYSGDKVATIVFSSEKVLRSTLDMTSVLDAYTMSLDYVHENDAQRGNEIIENTYLKYFQNHNELQKYGYSYGCDTKLSIQQTYLDMFGSLFFLGIFLGLLFLMAAILIMYYKQLSEGYEDQKRFEIMQNVGMSQKEVKQTIRSQVLIFFFLPLFVAVIHMAFAFKMIVKMFSAIVLSEMQLFVWCTVISVIILAIIYSIIYFFTAKTYYRIVKH
;
A
#
# COMPACT_ATOMS: atom_id res chain seq x y z
N MET A 1 -53.04 -12.10 13.75
CA MET A 1 -52.88 -11.67 12.35
C MET A 1 -51.83 -10.55 12.11
N LYS A 2 -51.52 -9.70 13.09
CA LYS A 2 -50.59 -8.57 12.94
C LYS A 2 -49.09 -8.94 12.97
N LEU A 3 -48.69 -10.10 13.52
CA LEU A 3 -47.26 -10.46 13.69
C LEU A 3 -46.53 -10.75 12.36
N PHE A 4 -47.22 -11.33 11.36
CA PHE A 4 -46.64 -11.67 10.07
C PHE A 4 -46.83 -10.59 8.97
N PHE A 5 -47.53 -9.50 9.27
CA PHE A 5 -47.79 -8.45 8.28
C PHE A 5 -46.52 -7.70 7.89
N TYR A 6 -45.75 -7.22 8.87
CA TYR A 6 -44.53 -6.45 8.60
C TYR A 6 -43.44 -7.28 7.91
N PRO A 7 -43.10 -8.51 8.37
CA PRO A 7 -42.18 -9.38 7.65
C PRO A 7 -42.58 -9.65 6.19
N ARG A 8 -43.85 -9.95 5.94
CA ARG A 8 -44.36 -10.21 4.59
C ARG A 8 -44.26 -8.98 3.70
N LEU A 9 -44.58 -7.81 4.23
CA LEU A 9 -44.45 -6.55 3.53
C LEU A 9 -43.01 -6.22 3.21
N ALA A 10 -42.08 -6.43 4.16
CA ALA A 10 -40.64 -6.24 3.99
C ALA A 10 -40.10 -7.13 2.85
N ILE A 11 -40.43 -8.42 2.82
CA ILE A 11 -40.02 -9.35 1.74
C ILE A 11 -40.60 -8.89 0.38
N THR A 12 -41.86 -8.44 0.36
CA THR A 12 -42.47 -7.94 -0.87
C THR A 12 -41.79 -6.68 -1.38
N ASN A 13 -41.40 -5.77 -0.47
CA ASN A 13 -40.69 -4.56 -0.81
C ASN A 13 -39.28 -4.89 -1.38
N ILE A 14 -38.54 -5.82 -0.74
CA ILE A 14 -37.24 -6.26 -1.25
C ILE A 14 -37.38 -6.85 -2.66
N LYS A 15 -38.37 -7.71 -2.89
CA LYS A 15 -38.62 -8.32 -4.22
C LYS A 15 -39.02 -7.28 -5.27
N LYS A 16 -39.95 -6.37 -4.95
CA LYS A 16 -40.40 -5.32 -5.90
C LYS A 16 -39.29 -4.32 -6.22
N ASN A 17 -38.43 -4.02 -5.25
CA ASN A 17 -37.30 -3.10 -5.40
C ASN A 17 -35.96 -3.83 -5.62
N SER A 18 -36.01 -5.02 -6.24
CA SER A 18 -34.83 -5.87 -6.45
C SER A 18 -33.67 -5.15 -7.18
N ARG A 19 -33.97 -4.23 -8.10
CA ARG A 19 -32.96 -3.43 -8.81
C ARG A 19 -32.10 -2.57 -7.88
N ILE A 20 -32.60 -2.25 -6.67
CA ILE A 20 -31.89 -1.46 -5.65
C ILE A 20 -31.31 -2.39 -4.58
N TYR A 21 -32.09 -3.40 -4.14
CA TYR A 21 -31.68 -4.31 -3.06
C TYR A 21 -30.65 -5.35 -3.50
N PHE A 22 -30.72 -5.86 -4.74
CA PHE A 22 -29.79 -6.89 -5.20
C PHE A 22 -28.33 -6.41 -5.20
N PRO A 23 -27.98 -5.23 -5.76
CA PRO A 23 -26.62 -4.74 -5.67
C PRO A 23 -26.20 -4.45 -4.21
N TYR A 24 -27.12 -4.00 -3.34
CA TYR A 24 -26.84 -3.79 -1.92
C TYR A 24 -26.51 -5.10 -1.20
N LEU A 25 -27.30 -6.15 -1.41
CA LEU A 25 -27.04 -7.49 -0.87
C LEU A 25 -25.71 -8.05 -1.37
N LEU A 26 -25.46 -7.93 -2.67
CA LEU A 26 -24.20 -8.39 -3.27
C LEU A 26 -23.00 -7.69 -2.65
N THR A 27 -23.08 -6.38 -2.49
CA THR A 27 -22.02 -5.57 -1.88
C THR A 27 -21.78 -5.94 -0.42
N SER A 28 -22.87 -6.03 0.37
CA SER A 28 -22.75 -6.35 1.78
C SER A 28 -22.18 -7.76 1.98
N SER A 29 -22.67 -8.74 1.20
CA SER A 29 -22.16 -10.11 1.23
C SER A 29 -20.69 -10.17 0.83
N PHE A 30 -20.29 -9.44 -0.22
CA PHE A 30 -18.89 -9.38 -0.65
C PHE A 30 -17.99 -8.72 0.40
N THR A 31 -18.44 -7.65 1.04
CA THR A 31 -17.66 -6.98 2.10
C THR A 31 -17.49 -7.89 3.32
N VAL A 32 -18.55 -8.63 3.71
CA VAL A 32 -18.48 -9.65 4.78
C VAL A 32 -17.52 -10.77 4.39
N MET A 33 -17.60 -11.26 3.15
CA MET A 33 -16.70 -12.29 2.60
C MET A 33 -15.23 -11.84 2.68
N MET A 34 -14.93 -10.65 2.20
CA MET A 34 -13.56 -10.11 2.20
C MET A 34 -13.00 -9.95 3.62
N PHE A 35 -13.81 -9.48 4.56
CA PHE A 35 -13.40 -9.42 5.97
C PHE A 35 -13.12 -10.81 6.53
N TYR A 36 -14.03 -11.76 6.31
CA TYR A 36 -13.85 -13.14 6.79
C TYR A 36 -12.57 -13.75 6.22
N LEU A 37 -12.32 -13.57 4.90
CA LEU A 37 -11.14 -14.10 4.23
C LEU A 37 -9.84 -13.60 4.86
N ILE A 38 -9.67 -12.28 4.99
CA ILE A 38 -8.41 -11.73 5.51
C ILE A 38 -8.21 -12.09 6.98
N HIS A 39 -9.27 -12.05 7.79
CA HIS A 39 -9.20 -12.41 9.21
C HIS A 39 -8.96 -13.91 9.41
N SER A 40 -9.54 -14.78 8.56
CA SER A 40 -9.31 -16.22 8.65
C SER A 40 -7.88 -16.59 8.27
N LEU A 41 -7.31 -15.93 7.27
CA LEU A 41 -5.90 -16.11 6.90
C LEU A 41 -4.95 -15.64 7.99
N SER A 42 -5.23 -14.52 8.65
CA SER A 42 -4.39 -14.00 9.75
C SER A 42 -4.38 -14.90 11.01
N LYS A 43 -5.37 -15.76 11.16
CA LYS A 43 -5.53 -16.68 12.31
C LYS A 43 -5.33 -18.15 11.95
N ASN A 44 -4.85 -18.43 10.76
CA ASN A 44 -4.60 -19.80 10.32
C ASN A 44 -3.34 -20.37 10.99
N SER A 45 -3.46 -21.57 11.59
CA SER A 45 -2.36 -22.23 12.32
C SER A 45 -1.14 -22.51 11.44
N GLY A 46 -1.34 -22.75 10.14
CA GLY A 46 -0.26 -23.01 9.19
C GLY A 46 0.72 -21.83 8.99
N PHE A 47 0.36 -20.61 9.43
CA PHE A 47 1.25 -19.44 9.40
C PHE A 47 1.80 -19.04 10.77
N VAL A 48 1.26 -19.62 11.85
CA VAL A 48 1.64 -19.27 13.24
C VAL A 48 2.73 -20.20 13.79
N ASP A 49 2.99 -21.35 13.13
CA ASP A 49 4.01 -22.31 13.57
C ASP A 49 5.42 -21.73 13.35
N GLU A 50 6.16 -21.49 14.45
CA GLU A 50 7.48 -20.83 14.47
C GLU A 50 8.54 -21.53 13.59
N LYS A 51 8.35 -22.79 13.22
CA LYS A 51 9.29 -23.54 12.38
C LYS A 51 9.15 -23.31 10.87
N ILE A 52 8.02 -22.75 10.42
CA ILE A 52 7.64 -22.65 9.01
C ILE A 52 7.06 -21.26 8.70
N GLY A 53 6.64 -20.55 9.74
CA GLY A 53 5.83 -19.34 9.63
C GLY A 53 6.64 -18.05 9.54
N SER A 54 6.24 -17.20 8.64
CA SER A 54 6.64 -15.81 8.60
C SER A 54 6.04 -15.07 9.80
N THR A 55 6.87 -14.37 10.55
CA THR A 55 6.39 -13.48 11.64
C THR A 55 5.70 -12.23 11.08
N MET A 56 6.06 -11.81 9.87
CA MET A 56 5.53 -10.60 9.22
C MET A 56 4.16 -10.82 8.60
N LEU A 57 3.89 -11.99 8.01
CA LEU A 57 2.63 -12.25 7.31
C LEU A 57 1.38 -12.10 8.21
N PRO A 58 1.28 -12.72 9.41
CA PRO A 58 0.13 -12.53 10.29
C PRO A 58 -0.07 -11.06 10.68
N PHE A 59 1.01 -10.33 10.94
CA PHE A 59 0.98 -8.91 11.29
C PHE A 59 0.40 -8.06 10.14
N VAL A 60 0.88 -8.25 8.91
CA VAL A 60 0.40 -7.53 7.72
C VAL A 60 -1.07 -7.83 7.45
N LEU A 61 -1.49 -9.10 7.57
CA LEU A 61 -2.90 -9.49 7.40
C LEU A 61 -3.80 -8.90 8.52
N GLU A 62 -3.30 -8.80 9.73
CA GLU A 62 -4.04 -8.18 10.83
C GLU A 62 -4.21 -6.67 10.61
N LEU A 63 -3.19 -5.96 10.16
CA LEU A 63 -3.32 -4.56 9.72
C LEU A 63 -4.34 -4.42 8.59
N GLY A 64 -4.29 -5.31 7.59
CA GLY A 64 -5.28 -5.37 6.53
C GLY A 64 -6.70 -5.56 7.04
N THR A 65 -6.89 -6.36 8.09
CA THR A 65 -8.19 -6.57 8.75
C THR A 65 -8.75 -5.26 9.29
N TYR A 66 -7.95 -4.42 9.95
CA TYR A 66 -8.38 -3.11 10.43
C TYR A 66 -8.76 -2.16 9.28
N VAL A 67 -8.00 -2.17 8.19
CA VAL A 67 -8.32 -1.37 6.99
C VAL A 67 -9.68 -1.80 6.41
N VAL A 68 -9.95 -3.11 6.33
CA VAL A 68 -11.24 -3.63 5.84
C VAL A 68 -12.39 -3.23 6.77
N ILE A 69 -12.21 -3.21 8.10
CA ILE A 69 -13.24 -2.76 9.06
C ILE A 69 -13.60 -1.30 8.81
N ILE A 70 -12.60 -0.41 8.74
CA ILE A 70 -12.81 1.02 8.51
C ILE A 70 -13.50 1.24 7.15
N PHE A 71 -13.04 0.53 6.14
CA PHE A 71 -13.62 0.57 4.81
C PHE A 71 -15.08 0.07 4.82
N ALA A 72 -15.36 -1.09 5.41
CA ALA A 72 -16.69 -1.70 5.50
C ALA A 72 -17.69 -0.76 6.18
N PHE A 73 -17.29 -0.14 7.29
CA PHE A 73 -18.11 0.84 7.97
C PHE A 73 -18.51 2.00 7.04
N ASN A 74 -17.52 2.69 6.47
CA ASN A 74 -17.77 3.84 5.59
C ASN A 74 -18.58 3.46 4.36
N PHE A 75 -18.23 2.35 3.71
CA PHE A 75 -18.81 1.92 2.46
C PHE A 75 -20.25 1.44 2.59
N LEU A 76 -20.55 0.61 3.60
CA LEU A 76 -21.92 0.13 3.85
C LEU A 76 -22.85 1.29 4.26
N PHE A 77 -22.37 2.25 5.06
CA PHE A 77 -23.11 3.47 5.37
C PHE A 77 -23.38 4.33 4.13
N TYR A 78 -22.39 4.48 3.26
CA TYR A 78 -22.56 5.23 2.01
C TYR A 78 -23.65 4.61 1.13
N ILE A 79 -23.58 3.30 0.88
CA ILE A 79 -24.57 2.60 0.04
C ILE A 79 -25.96 2.59 0.68
N ASN A 80 -26.03 2.35 1.98
CA ASN A 80 -27.29 2.42 2.74
C ASN A 80 -27.94 3.81 2.63
N SER A 81 -27.16 4.88 2.79
CA SER A 81 -27.65 6.26 2.64
C SER A 81 -28.19 6.52 1.22
N PHE A 82 -27.52 5.97 0.21
CA PHE A 82 -27.97 6.07 -1.17
C PHE A 82 -29.29 5.32 -1.41
N MET A 83 -29.40 4.09 -0.91
CA MET A 83 -30.62 3.28 -0.98
C MET A 83 -31.80 4.02 -0.31
N MET A 84 -31.58 4.59 0.86
CA MET A 84 -32.60 5.33 1.61
C MET A 84 -33.09 6.58 0.88
N LYS A 85 -32.21 7.34 0.22
CA LYS A 85 -32.61 8.52 -0.57
C LYS A 85 -33.65 8.18 -1.64
N ARG A 86 -33.53 7.01 -2.28
CA ARG A 86 -34.50 6.57 -3.29
C ARG A 86 -35.83 6.17 -2.71
N ARG A 87 -35.82 5.55 -1.54
CA ARG A 87 -37.03 5.05 -0.89
C ARG A 87 -37.81 6.12 -0.12
N LYS A 88 -37.25 7.33 0.01
CA LYS A 88 -37.94 8.44 0.71
C LYS A 88 -39.36 8.72 0.15
N ARG A 89 -39.54 8.63 -1.16
CA ARG A 89 -40.86 8.82 -1.78
C ARG A 89 -41.87 7.72 -1.40
N GLU A 90 -41.43 6.46 -1.31
CA GLU A 90 -42.26 5.34 -0.86
C GLU A 90 -42.73 5.53 0.57
N PHE A 91 -41.79 5.94 1.46
CA PHE A 91 -42.10 6.21 2.88
C PHE A 91 -43.08 7.40 3.03
N ALA A 92 -42.91 8.45 2.23
CA ALA A 92 -43.83 9.56 2.20
C ALA A 92 -45.24 9.11 1.78
N LEU A 93 -45.33 8.24 0.76
CA LEU A 93 -46.59 7.68 0.30
C LEU A 93 -47.30 6.86 1.40
N TYR A 94 -46.53 6.00 2.14
CA TYR A 94 -47.08 5.25 3.26
C TYR A 94 -47.64 6.16 4.36
N ASN A 95 -46.97 7.25 4.68
CA ASN A 95 -47.48 8.22 5.65
C ASN A 95 -48.75 8.93 5.18
N ILE A 96 -48.89 9.26 3.88
CA ILE A 96 -50.10 9.89 3.33
C ILE A 96 -51.27 8.90 3.33
N LEU A 97 -51.01 7.63 3.06
CA LEU A 97 -52.00 6.54 3.14
C LEU A 97 -52.38 6.19 4.58
N GLY A 98 -51.92 6.96 5.61
CA GLY A 98 -52.34 6.82 7.00
C GLY A 98 -51.45 5.91 7.85
N MET A 99 -50.29 5.45 7.34
CA MET A 99 -49.36 4.69 8.18
C MET A 99 -48.57 5.63 9.04
N GLU A 100 -48.57 5.42 10.37
CA GLU A 100 -47.72 6.16 11.29
C GLU A 100 -46.25 5.83 11.10
N LYS A 101 -45.37 6.76 11.42
CA LYS A 101 -43.90 6.58 11.31
C LYS A 101 -43.41 5.32 12.02
N LYS A 102 -44.00 4.93 13.17
CA LYS A 102 -43.64 3.70 13.89
C LYS A 102 -43.83 2.43 13.05
N HIS A 103 -44.85 2.36 12.21
CA HIS A 103 -45.11 1.22 11.34
C HIS A 103 -44.06 1.12 10.23
N VAL A 104 -43.65 2.28 9.66
CA VAL A 104 -42.56 2.35 8.68
C VAL A 104 -41.24 1.91 9.30
N MET A 105 -40.97 2.26 10.57
CA MET A 105 -39.78 1.80 11.29
C MET A 105 -39.76 0.28 11.47
N PHE A 106 -40.91 -0.36 11.78
CA PHE A 106 -41.01 -1.83 11.87
C PHE A 106 -40.74 -2.50 10.51
N ILE A 107 -41.25 -1.93 9.41
CA ILE A 107 -40.96 -2.45 8.07
C ILE A 107 -39.45 -2.39 7.81
N LEU A 108 -38.79 -1.26 8.09
CA LEU A 108 -37.34 -1.10 7.93
C LEU A 108 -36.54 -2.04 8.84
N PHE A 109 -37.01 -2.31 10.05
CA PHE A 109 -36.39 -3.27 10.95
C PHE A 109 -36.31 -4.65 10.29
N TYR A 110 -37.42 -5.17 9.79
CA TYR A 110 -37.45 -6.46 9.13
C TYR A 110 -36.67 -6.47 7.81
N GLU A 111 -36.71 -5.40 7.04
CA GLU A 111 -35.91 -5.29 5.83
C GLU A 111 -34.40 -5.34 6.14
N THR A 112 -33.94 -4.56 7.15
CA THR A 112 -32.54 -4.58 7.59
C THR A 112 -32.15 -5.94 8.16
N LEU A 113 -33.03 -6.58 8.91
CA LEU A 113 -32.78 -7.90 9.49
C LEU A 113 -32.63 -8.97 8.40
N PHE A 114 -33.49 -8.97 7.37
CA PHE A 114 -33.35 -9.89 6.25
C PHE A 114 -32.08 -9.64 5.45
N VAL A 115 -31.75 -8.39 5.16
CA VAL A 115 -30.53 -8.01 4.46
C VAL A 115 -29.30 -8.45 5.29
N THR A 116 -29.27 -8.17 6.58
CA THR A 116 -28.18 -8.57 7.48
C THR A 116 -27.99 -10.08 7.49
N PHE A 117 -29.10 -10.83 7.67
CA PHE A 117 -29.05 -12.28 7.70
C PHE A 117 -28.51 -12.87 6.38
N ILE A 118 -29.07 -12.44 5.26
CA ILE A 118 -28.65 -12.92 3.93
C ILE A 118 -27.19 -12.55 3.67
N SER A 119 -26.79 -11.32 3.99
CA SER A 119 -25.41 -10.85 3.78
C SER A 119 -24.39 -11.60 4.62
N LEU A 120 -24.70 -11.88 5.89
CA LEU A 120 -23.84 -12.66 6.77
C LEU A 120 -23.73 -14.11 6.30
N VAL A 121 -24.86 -14.76 6.01
CA VAL A 121 -24.87 -16.16 5.57
C VAL A 121 -24.10 -16.33 4.25
N LEU A 122 -24.42 -15.52 3.24
CA LEU A 122 -23.73 -15.60 1.94
C LEU A 122 -22.26 -15.18 2.06
N GLY A 123 -21.97 -14.11 2.80
CA GLY A 123 -20.61 -13.63 2.96
C GLY A 123 -19.71 -14.64 3.67
N ILE A 124 -20.17 -15.24 4.76
CA ILE A 124 -19.41 -16.27 5.48
C ILE A 124 -19.29 -17.55 4.63
N LEU A 125 -20.37 -17.99 3.98
CA LEU A 125 -20.35 -19.20 3.16
C LEU A 125 -19.34 -19.08 2.01
N PHE A 126 -19.40 -17.99 1.26
CA PHE A 126 -18.42 -17.74 0.21
C PHE A 126 -17.02 -17.46 0.78
N GLY A 127 -16.93 -16.83 1.96
CA GLY A 127 -15.67 -16.62 2.68
C GLY A 127 -14.98 -17.95 3.00
N ILE A 128 -15.71 -18.92 3.55
CA ILE A 128 -15.18 -20.28 3.83
C ILE A 128 -14.78 -20.98 2.51
N LEU A 129 -15.63 -20.87 1.48
CA LEU A 129 -15.35 -21.52 0.18
C LEU A 129 -14.07 -20.98 -0.47
N PHE A 130 -13.86 -19.65 -0.44
CA PHE A 130 -12.69 -19.02 -1.07
C PHE A 130 -11.47 -18.95 -0.15
N SER A 131 -11.60 -19.22 1.16
CA SER A 131 -10.45 -19.15 2.09
C SER A 131 -9.33 -20.12 1.70
N GLN A 132 -9.67 -21.31 1.26
CA GLN A 132 -8.69 -22.32 0.83
C GLN A 132 -7.98 -21.92 -0.46
N LEU A 133 -8.71 -21.34 -1.41
CA LEU A 133 -8.10 -20.78 -2.63
C LEU A 133 -7.12 -19.66 -2.32
N MET A 134 -7.49 -18.73 -1.43
CA MET A 134 -6.63 -17.64 -1.02
C MET A 134 -5.40 -18.12 -0.25
N PHE A 135 -5.56 -19.13 0.61
CA PHE A 135 -4.45 -19.78 1.30
C PHE A 135 -3.45 -20.41 0.32
N LEU A 136 -3.94 -21.14 -0.69
CA LEU A 136 -3.11 -21.69 -1.76
C LEU A 136 -2.38 -20.61 -2.57
N CYS A 137 -3.08 -19.54 -2.93
CA CYS A 137 -2.48 -18.41 -3.63
C CYS A 137 -1.35 -17.80 -2.81
N LEU A 138 -1.55 -17.66 -1.49
CA LEU A 138 -0.57 -17.07 -0.59
C LEU A 138 0.67 -17.94 -0.42
N ILE A 139 0.51 -19.26 -0.17
CA ILE A 139 1.63 -20.21 -0.10
C ILE A 139 2.46 -20.17 -1.38
N LYS A 140 1.79 -20.20 -2.54
CA LYS A 140 2.50 -20.16 -3.83
C LYS A 140 3.22 -18.84 -4.06
N LEU A 141 2.63 -17.74 -3.63
CA LEU A 141 3.22 -16.40 -3.76
C LEU A 141 4.48 -16.23 -2.91
N LEU A 142 4.46 -16.78 -1.68
CA LEU A 142 5.54 -16.68 -0.71
C LEU A 142 6.55 -17.82 -0.80
N HIS A 143 6.36 -18.77 -1.74
CA HIS A 143 7.18 -19.96 -1.89
C HIS A 143 7.33 -20.78 -0.59
N LEU A 144 6.27 -20.81 0.25
CA LEU A 144 6.29 -21.53 1.52
C LEU A 144 6.04 -23.04 1.31
N ASN A 145 6.81 -23.87 2.01
CA ASN A 145 6.64 -25.33 2.02
C ASN A 145 5.73 -25.79 3.17
N THR A 146 4.51 -25.26 3.25
CA THR A 146 3.55 -25.62 4.31
C THR A 146 2.54 -26.64 3.81
N ALA A 147 2.14 -27.56 4.70
CA ALA A 147 1.08 -28.51 4.39
C ALA A 147 -0.28 -27.79 4.33
N LEU A 148 -1.11 -28.20 3.37
CA LEU A 148 -2.48 -27.69 3.23
C LEU A 148 -3.32 -28.14 4.43
N THR A 149 -3.61 -27.24 5.34
CA THR A 149 -4.56 -27.45 6.42
C THR A 149 -5.85 -26.70 6.14
N PHE A 150 -6.95 -27.44 5.96
CA PHE A 150 -8.27 -26.82 5.89
C PHE A 150 -8.77 -26.55 7.31
N GLU A 151 -8.71 -25.30 7.70
CA GLU A 151 -9.24 -24.84 8.98
C GLU A 151 -10.32 -23.77 8.77
N VAL A 152 -11.38 -23.89 9.56
CA VAL A 152 -12.39 -22.85 9.70
C VAL A 152 -12.23 -22.24 11.10
N PRO A 153 -11.45 -21.15 11.25
CA PRO A 153 -11.21 -20.57 12.55
C PRO A 153 -12.53 -20.03 13.15
N MET A 154 -13.00 -20.63 14.22
CA MET A 154 -14.21 -20.19 14.93
C MET A 154 -14.08 -18.74 15.42
N THR A 155 -12.87 -18.32 15.77
CA THR A 155 -12.57 -16.93 16.11
C THR A 155 -12.94 -15.97 15.00
N SER A 156 -12.71 -16.33 13.74
CA SER A 156 -13.02 -15.49 12.57
C SER A 156 -14.52 -15.40 12.31
N LEU A 157 -15.28 -16.48 12.56
CA LEU A 157 -16.73 -16.45 12.51
C LEU A 157 -17.31 -15.49 13.55
N PHE A 158 -16.89 -15.63 14.82
CA PHE A 158 -17.36 -14.74 15.89
C PHE A 158 -16.96 -13.29 15.67
N MET A 159 -15.74 -13.02 15.19
CA MET A 159 -15.31 -11.65 14.90
C MET A 159 -16.10 -11.04 13.74
N THR A 160 -16.41 -11.80 12.70
CA THR A 160 -17.28 -11.34 11.61
C THR A 160 -18.65 -10.92 12.12
N LEU A 161 -19.28 -11.74 12.95
CA LEU A 161 -20.57 -11.39 13.57
C LEU A 161 -20.44 -10.17 14.49
N LYS A 162 -19.40 -10.12 15.33
CA LYS A 162 -19.14 -9.03 16.30
C LYS A 162 -18.96 -7.67 15.60
N ILE A 163 -18.41 -7.64 14.38
CA ILE A 163 -18.16 -6.41 13.62
C ILE A 163 -19.37 -6.01 12.78
N PHE A 164 -19.94 -6.93 12.02
CA PHE A 164 -20.99 -6.59 11.06
C PHE A 164 -22.38 -6.40 11.69
N LEU A 165 -22.72 -7.10 12.77
CA LEU A 165 -24.00 -6.86 13.46
C LEU A 165 -24.13 -5.42 13.99
N PRO A 166 -23.13 -4.82 14.67
CA PRO A 166 -23.15 -3.41 15.01
C PRO A 166 -23.24 -2.47 13.80
N ILE A 167 -22.50 -2.74 12.70
CA ILE A 167 -22.53 -1.90 11.50
C ILE A 167 -23.95 -1.85 10.92
N PHE A 168 -24.60 -2.99 10.74
CA PHE A 168 -25.98 -3.04 10.24
C PHE A 168 -26.97 -2.44 11.24
N SER A 169 -26.79 -2.65 12.54
CA SER A 169 -27.63 -2.06 13.58
C SER A 169 -27.53 -0.54 13.60
N LEU A 170 -26.32 0.01 13.49
CA LEU A 170 -26.10 1.46 13.38
C LEU A 170 -26.72 2.01 12.09
N SER A 171 -26.61 1.28 10.96
CA SER A 171 -27.27 1.66 9.71
C SER A 171 -28.78 1.72 9.85
N TYR A 172 -29.39 0.77 10.59
CA TYR A 172 -30.82 0.81 10.91
C TYR A 172 -31.18 2.05 11.76
N VAL A 173 -30.44 2.31 12.83
CA VAL A 173 -30.66 3.49 13.69
C VAL A 173 -30.57 4.77 12.89
N PHE A 174 -29.57 4.90 12.02
CA PHE A 174 -29.42 6.05 11.14
C PHE A 174 -30.63 6.24 10.20
N ASN A 175 -31.15 5.15 9.62
CA ASN A 175 -32.32 5.15 8.76
C ASN A 175 -33.58 5.60 9.54
N VAL A 176 -33.74 5.11 10.78
CA VAL A 176 -34.87 5.50 11.65
C VAL A 176 -34.80 6.99 11.98
N LEU A 177 -33.63 7.50 12.38
CA LEU A 177 -33.43 8.92 12.68
C LEU A 177 -33.77 9.79 11.44
N GLN A 178 -33.34 9.35 10.25
CA GLN A 178 -33.62 10.07 9.00
C GLN A 178 -35.13 10.15 8.70
N ILE A 179 -35.89 9.11 8.99
CA ILE A 179 -37.36 9.12 8.81
C ILE A 179 -38.05 9.95 9.88
N GLN A 180 -37.63 9.85 11.15
CA GLN A 180 -38.23 10.64 12.23
C GLN A 180 -38.08 12.14 11.99
N LEU A 181 -36.92 12.59 11.51
CA LEU A 181 -36.61 13.99 11.24
C LEU A 181 -37.23 14.52 9.93
N SER A 182 -37.72 13.65 9.06
CA SER A 182 -38.28 14.07 7.77
C SER A 182 -39.76 14.48 7.87
N LYS A 183 -40.14 15.52 7.10
CA LYS A 183 -41.54 15.93 6.91
C LYS A 183 -42.10 15.26 5.66
N PRO A 184 -43.23 14.51 5.73
CA PRO A 184 -43.79 13.74 4.60
C PRO A 184 -44.08 14.58 3.36
N ILE A 185 -44.58 15.80 3.54
CA ILE A 185 -44.90 16.72 2.44
C ILE A 185 -43.67 17.21 1.69
N GLU A 186 -42.55 17.48 2.42
CA GLU A 186 -41.28 17.90 1.81
C GLU A 186 -40.65 16.77 1.00
N LEU A 187 -40.86 15.51 1.45
CA LEU A 187 -40.35 14.33 0.74
C LEU A 187 -41.05 14.06 -0.59
N LEU A 188 -42.33 14.36 -0.69
CA LEU A 188 -43.09 14.23 -1.95
C LEU A 188 -42.80 15.36 -2.94
N ARG A 189 -42.79 16.59 -2.45
CA ARG A 189 -42.54 17.78 -3.28
C ARG A 189 -41.06 17.94 -3.68
N GLY A 190 -40.16 17.28 -3.01
CA GLY A 190 -38.71 17.41 -3.27
C GLY A 190 -38.26 17.03 -4.71
N GLY A 191 -39.13 16.42 -5.52
CA GLY A 191 -38.89 16.14 -6.93
C GLY A 191 -39.57 17.10 -7.92
N GLU A 192 -40.46 17.99 -7.44
CA GLU A 192 -41.19 18.93 -8.26
C GLU A 192 -40.75 20.38 -8.08
N ILE A 193 -40.11 20.68 -6.95
CA ILE A 193 -39.49 21.99 -6.70
C ILE A 193 -38.25 22.10 -7.56
N GLY A 194 -38.24 23.04 -8.50
CA GLY A 194 -37.09 23.34 -9.35
C GLY A 194 -35.83 23.52 -8.50
N GLU A 195 -34.75 22.81 -8.85
CA GLU A 195 -33.48 22.91 -8.10
C GLU A 195 -32.92 24.33 -8.17
N LYS A 196 -32.66 24.91 -7.01
CA LYS A 196 -31.95 26.20 -6.94
C LYS A 196 -30.53 26.04 -7.47
N GLU A 197 -30.09 27.00 -8.28
CA GLU A 197 -28.71 27.05 -8.80
C GLU A 197 -27.70 26.93 -7.66
N PRO A 198 -26.71 26.01 -7.75
CA PRO A 198 -25.75 25.80 -6.68
C PRO A 198 -24.93 27.05 -6.42
N LYS A 199 -24.79 27.43 -5.16
CA LYS A 199 -23.91 28.51 -4.73
C LYS A 199 -22.50 27.96 -4.51
N VAL A 200 -21.49 28.70 -4.96
CA VAL A 200 -20.09 28.40 -4.65
C VAL A 200 -19.87 28.68 -3.16
N LYS A 201 -19.41 27.69 -2.43
CA LYS A 201 -19.01 27.84 -1.04
C LYS A 201 -17.51 28.19 -1.01
N TRP A 202 -17.20 29.48 -1.16
CA TRP A 202 -15.82 29.97 -1.30
C TRP A 202 -14.86 29.44 -0.24
N LEU A 203 -15.29 29.36 1.02
CA LEU A 203 -14.45 28.84 2.11
C LEU A 203 -14.04 27.39 1.84
N PHE A 204 -14.98 26.51 1.46
CA PHE A 204 -14.68 25.11 1.13
C PHE A 204 -13.79 24.97 -0.11
N THR A 205 -13.95 25.88 -1.08
CA THR A 205 -13.10 25.89 -2.27
C THR A 205 -11.67 26.26 -1.91
N ILE A 206 -11.48 27.32 -1.11
CA ILE A 206 -10.15 27.78 -0.68
C ILE A 206 -9.48 26.70 0.17
N ILE A 207 -10.18 26.15 1.17
CA ILE A 207 -9.66 25.04 1.99
C ILE A 207 -9.26 23.87 1.09
N GLY A 208 -10.11 23.50 0.11
CA GLY A 208 -9.81 22.42 -0.82
C GLY A 208 -8.53 22.65 -1.63
N PHE A 209 -8.33 23.85 -2.17
CA PHE A 209 -7.10 24.17 -2.92
C PHE A 209 -5.86 24.26 -2.02
N VAL A 210 -6.00 24.85 -0.84
CA VAL A 210 -4.88 24.94 0.13
C VAL A 210 -4.48 23.55 0.60
N CYS A 211 -5.43 22.70 1.01
CA CYS A 211 -5.12 21.34 1.44
C CYS A 211 -4.49 20.50 0.32
N LEU A 212 -5.03 20.58 -0.92
CA LEU A 212 -4.44 19.85 -2.03
C LEU A 212 -3.05 20.36 -2.39
N GLY A 213 -2.88 21.69 -2.46
CA GLY A 213 -1.61 22.31 -2.75
C GLY A 213 -0.55 22.02 -1.70
N SER A 214 -0.89 22.08 -0.41
CA SER A 214 0.03 21.73 0.68
C SER A 214 0.37 20.23 0.68
N GLY A 215 -0.61 19.33 0.41
CA GLY A 215 -0.33 17.91 0.27
C GLY A 215 0.65 17.59 -0.87
N TYR A 216 0.46 18.23 -2.04
CA TYR A 216 1.38 18.09 -3.16
C TYR A 216 2.75 18.74 -2.90
N TYR A 217 2.78 19.87 -2.23
CA TYR A 217 4.03 20.54 -1.83
C TYR A 217 4.85 19.63 -0.92
N ILE A 218 4.25 19.08 0.14
CA ILE A 218 4.89 18.11 1.04
C ILE A 218 5.45 16.93 0.23
N ALA A 219 4.65 16.34 -0.67
CA ALA A 219 5.05 15.18 -1.45
C ALA A 219 6.22 15.45 -2.42
N GLN A 220 6.45 16.70 -2.83
CA GLN A 220 7.52 17.06 -3.77
C GLN A 220 8.78 17.62 -3.11
N THR A 221 8.68 18.18 -1.89
CA THR A 221 9.80 18.86 -1.22
C THR A 221 10.59 17.98 -0.27
N ILE A 222 9.98 16.89 0.24
CA ILE A 222 10.67 15.98 1.15
C ILE A 222 11.67 15.11 0.37
N GLU A 223 12.92 15.15 0.80
CA GLU A 223 14.02 14.39 0.20
C GLU A 223 14.54 13.27 1.10
N ASP A 224 14.34 13.39 2.40
CA ASP A 224 14.76 12.41 3.39
C ASP A 224 13.73 11.25 3.51
N PRO A 225 14.16 9.96 3.46
CA PRO A 225 13.28 8.79 3.50
C PRO A 225 12.43 8.69 4.77
N THR A 226 13.00 8.98 5.93
CA THR A 226 12.31 8.89 7.21
C THR A 226 11.30 10.01 7.41
N SER A 227 11.65 11.22 7.02
CA SER A 227 10.70 12.33 6.95
C SER A 227 9.56 12.01 5.97
N ALA A 228 9.84 11.34 4.85
CA ALA A 228 8.81 10.89 3.93
C ALA A 228 7.81 9.96 4.61
N MET A 229 8.26 8.98 5.42
CA MET A 229 7.36 8.09 6.17
C MET A 229 6.48 8.85 7.17
N MET A 230 7.05 9.81 7.91
CA MET A 230 6.30 10.59 8.91
C MET A 230 5.25 11.50 8.26
N TRP A 231 5.60 12.21 7.19
CA TRP A 231 4.73 13.16 6.54
C TRP A 231 3.75 12.54 5.55
N PHE A 232 3.95 11.27 5.15
CA PHE A 232 3.10 10.57 4.20
C PHE A 232 1.63 10.57 4.61
N LEU A 233 1.33 10.17 5.85
CA LEU A 233 -0.06 10.12 6.34
C LEU A 233 -0.72 11.49 6.34
N ILE A 234 0.02 12.53 6.72
CA ILE A 234 -0.48 13.92 6.72
C ILE A 234 -0.78 14.37 5.30
N ALA A 235 0.14 14.12 4.36
CA ALA A 235 -0.05 14.44 2.94
C ALA A 235 -1.29 13.73 2.37
N VAL A 236 -1.49 12.44 2.67
CA VAL A 236 -2.67 11.68 2.24
C VAL A 236 -3.96 12.29 2.79
N ILE A 237 -4.02 12.64 4.08
CA ILE A 237 -5.21 13.27 4.68
C ILE A 237 -5.50 14.63 4.01
N LEU A 238 -4.48 15.43 3.77
CA LEU A 238 -4.62 16.72 3.08
C LEU A 238 -5.15 16.57 1.65
N VAL A 239 -4.63 15.59 0.90
CA VAL A 239 -5.10 15.27 -0.45
C VAL A 239 -6.55 14.78 -0.44
N ILE A 240 -6.95 13.95 0.53
CA ILE A 240 -8.34 13.49 0.68
C ILE A 240 -9.27 14.69 0.93
N ILE A 241 -8.97 15.54 1.91
CA ILE A 241 -9.77 16.74 2.23
C ILE A 241 -9.81 17.67 1.01
N GLY A 242 -8.66 17.91 0.37
CA GLY A 242 -8.54 18.72 -0.82
C GLY A 242 -9.39 18.21 -1.98
N THR A 243 -9.38 16.90 -2.22
CA THR A 243 -10.17 16.24 -3.27
C THR A 243 -11.67 16.44 -3.02
N TYR A 244 -12.16 16.21 -1.81
CA TYR A 244 -13.57 16.48 -1.48
C TYR A 244 -13.92 17.96 -1.66
N GLY A 245 -13.05 18.90 -1.26
CA GLY A 245 -13.24 20.33 -1.43
C GLY A 245 -13.35 20.75 -2.90
N ILE A 246 -12.44 20.23 -3.74
CA ILE A 246 -12.41 20.56 -5.18
C ILE A 246 -13.59 19.94 -5.91
N PHE A 247 -13.94 18.68 -5.67
CA PHE A 247 -15.10 18.07 -6.32
C PHE A 247 -16.41 18.72 -5.87
N THR A 248 -16.56 19.12 -4.59
CA THR A 248 -17.85 19.65 -4.08
C THR A 248 -18.06 21.12 -4.42
N SER A 249 -17.06 21.96 -4.27
CA SER A 249 -17.20 23.41 -4.47
C SER A 249 -16.34 23.97 -5.60
N GLY A 250 -15.14 23.44 -5.79
CA GLY A 250 -14.23 23.85 -6.87
C GLY A 250 -14.80 23.56 -8.25
N SER A 251 -15.42 22.38 -8.44
CA SER A 251 -16.06 22.03 -9.70
C SER A 251 -17.23 22.95 -10.07
N ILE A 252 -18.03 23.36 -9.07
CA ILE A 252 -19.11 24.35 -9.26
C ILE A 252 -18.53 25.71 -9.64
N MET A 253 -17.40 26.09 -9.02
CA MET A 253 -16.69 27.33 -9.35
C MET A 253 -16.22 27.33 -10.81
N ILE A 254 -15.55 26.27 -11.25
CA ILE A 254 -15.07 26.12 -12.63
C ILE A 254 -16.23 26.17 -13.64
N LEU A 255 -17.32 25.45 -13.39
CA LEU A 255 -18.48 25.45 -14.25
C LEU A 255 -19.15 26.82 -14.32
N LYS A 256 -19.19 27.57 -13.22
CA LYS A 256 -19.69 28.96 -13.23
C LYS A 256 -18.78 29.91 -14.01
N MET A 257 -17.47 29.74 -13.93
CA MET A 257 -16.51 30.49 -14.73
C MET A 257 -16.71 30.20 -16.23
N LEU A 258 -16.89 28.92 -16.62
CA LEU A 258 -17.21 28.54 -17.99
C LEU A 258 -18.55 29.12 -18.45
N LYS A 259 -19.59 29.12 -17.60
CA LYS A 259 -20.90 29.73 -17.86
C LYS A 259 -20.78 31.26 -18.08
N LYS A 260 -19.86 31.91 -17.38
CA LYS A 260 -19.62 33.39 -17.50
C LYS A 260 -18.93 33.73 -18.82
N ASN A 261 -18.17 32.82 -19.42
CA ASN A 261 -17.56 33.02 -20.74
C ASN A 261 -18.59 32.86 -21.83
N LYS A 262 -19.21 33.95 -22.29
CA LYS A 262 -20.29 33.94 -23.27
C LYS A 262 -19.92 33.29 -24.61
N ARG A 263 -18.67 33.47 -25.08
CA ARG A 263 -18.19 32.91 -26.35
C ARG A 263 -18.12 31.38 -26.33
N PHE A 264 -17.82 30.76 -25.18
CA PHE A 264 -17.80 29.32 -24.96
C PHE A 264 -19.22 28.79 -24.67
N TYR A 265 -19.97 29.46 -23.79
CA TYR A 265 -21.23 28.99 -23.26
C TYR A 265 -22.36 28.93 -24.29
N TYR A 266 -22.50 29.93 -25.18
CA TYR A 266 -23.57 30.02 -26.15
C TYR A 266 -23.42 29.11 -27.39
N GLN A 267 -22.39 28.25 -27.43
CA GLN A 267 -22.34 27.18 -28.42
C GLN A 267 -23.34 26.09 -28.03
N THR A 268 -24.18 25.63 -28.97
CA THR A 268 -25.30 24.68 -28.73
C THR A 268 -24.90 23.44 -27.96
N LYS A 269 -23.68 22.89 -28.22
CA LYS A 269 -23.16 21.72 -27.50
C LYS A 269 -22.76 22.05 -26.05
N HIS A 270 -22.23 23.26 -25.79
CA HIS A 270 -21.72 23.64 -24.46
C HIS A 270 -22.82 24.17 -23.55
N PHE A 271 -23.82 24.84 -24.11
CA PHE A 271 -24.96 25.37 -23.35
C PHE A 271 -25.68 24.30 -22.53
N THR A 272 -26.11 23.25 -23.20
CA THR A 272 -26.81 22.12 -22.52
C THR A 272 -25.90 21.36 -21.58
N SER A 273 -24.66 21.09 -21.99
CA SER A 273 -23.70 20.33 -21.17
C SER A 273 -23.30 21.06 -19.89
N VAL A 274 -22.90 22.34 -19.97
CA VAL A 274 -22.45 23.12 -18.79
C VAL A 274 -23.60 23.37 -17.84
N SER A 275 -24.80 23.69 -18.35
CA SER A 275 -25.98 23.92 -17.51
C SER A 275 -26.39 22.65 -16.74
N GLN A 276 -26.45 21.50 -17.40
CA GLN A 276 -26.80 20.25 -16.74
C GLN A 276 -25.69 19.79 -15.79
N MET A 277 -24.42 19.93 -16.17
CA MET A 277 -23.27 19.59 -15.31
C MET A 277 -23.27 20.38 -14.00
N LEU A 278 -23.67 21.63 -14.02
CA LEU A 278 -23.72 22.47 -12.83
C LEU A 278 -24.62 21.88 -11.72
N TYR A 279 -25.79 21.41 -12.11
CA TYR A 279 -26.76 20.77 -11.18
C TYR A 279 -26.31 19.36 -10.78
N ARG A 280 -25.80 18.58 -11.72
CA ARG A 280 -25.27 17.23 -11.46
C ARG A 280 -24.09 17.23 -10.52
N MET A 281 -23.14 18.18 -10.66
CA MET A 281 -21.98 18.27 -9.74
C MET A 281 -22.43 18.55 -8.31
N LYS A 282 -23.47 19.36 -8.08
CA LYS A 282 -24.03 19.57 -6.74
C LYS A 282 -24.50 18.27 -6.08
N GLN A 283 -25.13 17.39 -6.85
CA GLN A 283 -25.68 16.14 -6.31
C GLN A 283 -24.64 15.03 -6.15
N ASN A 284 -23.65 14.99 -7.04
CA ASN A 284 -22.77 13.83 -7.24
C ASN A 284 -21.30 14.06 -6.82
N ALA A 285 -20.95 15.26 -6.41
CA ALA A 285 -19.58 15.63 -6.11
C ALA A 285 -18.90 14.71 -5.07
N VAL A 286 -19.61 14.35 -4.00
CA VAL A 286 -19.11 13.46 -2.95
C VAL A 286 -18.83 12.06 -3.51
N GLY A 287 -19.73 11.53 -4.34
CA GLY A 287 -19.52 10.23 -4.96
C GLY A 287 -18.33 10.22 -5.94
N LEU A 288 -18.16 11.29 -6.72
CA LEU A 288 -16.99 11.44 -7.63
C LEU A 288 -15.68 11.54 -6.88
N ALA A 289 -15.66 12.32 -5.79
CA ALA A 289 -14.51 12.42 -4.90
C ALA A 289 -14.15 11.05 -4.29
N SER A 290 -15.16 10.31 -3.80
CA SER A 290 -14.95 8.96 -3.26
C SER A 290 -14.37 8.00 -4.30
N ILE A 291 -14.89 8.02 -5.53
CA ILE A 291 -14.37 7.20 -6.64
C ILE A 291 -12.92 7.61 -6.95
N CYS A 292 -12.61 8.90 -7.01
CA CYS A 292 -11.25 9.40 -7.23
C CYS A 292 -10.27 8.88 -6.17
N ILE A 293 -10.65 9.00 -4.89
CA ILE A 293 -9.82 8.51 -3.78
C ILE A 293 -9.62 7.01 -3.86
N LEU A 294 -10.69 6.22 -4.12
CA LEU A 294 -10.57 4.78 -4.30
C LEU A 294 -9.65 4.41 -5.46
N CYS A 295 -9.76 5.08 -6.60
CA CYS A 295 -8.86 4.87 -7.73
C CYS A 295 -7.41 5.22 -7.38
N THR A 296 -7.18 6.32 -6.65
CA THR A 296 -5.84 6.70 -6.18
C THR A 296 -5.28 5.64 -5.24
N CYS A 297 -6.07 5.16 -4.28
CA CYS A 297 -5.65 4.08 -3.37
C CYS A 297 -5.29 2.80 -4.14
N ILE A 298 -6.09 2.40 -5.14
CA ILE A 298 -5.79 1.24 -5.98
C ILE A 298 -4.46 1.44 -6.71
N LEU A 299 -4.26 2.59 -7.35
CA LEU A 299 -3.03 2.89 -8.09
C LEU A 299 -1.80 2.87 -7.18
N VAL A 300 -1.85 3.57 -6.05
CA VAL A 300 -0.75 3.62 -5.08
C VAL A 300 -0.44 2.22 -4.55
N MET A 301 -1.45 1.47 -4.09
CA MET A 301 -1.23 0.14 -3.52
C MET A 301 -0.67 -0.85 -4.54
N LEU A 302 -1.30 -0.95 -5.73
CA LEU A 302 -0.84 -1.92 -6.73
C LEU A 302 0.55 -1.58 -7.26
N SER A 303 0.81 -0.32 -7.62
CA SER A 303 2.12 0.08 -8.13
C SER A 303 3.23 -0.15 -7.10
N SER A 304 2.98 0.20 -5.84
CA SER A 304 3.92 0.07 -4.74
C SER A 304 4.23 -1.38 -4.41
N THR A 305 3.18 -2.18 -4.18
CA THR A 305 3.36 -3.55 -3.71
C THR A 305 3.88 -4.48 -4.81
N VAL A 306 3.48 -4.26 -6.07
CA VAL A 306 4.04 -4.98 -7.23
C VAL A 306 5.52 -4.66 -7.40
N SER A 307 5.90 -3.38 -7.31
CA SER A 307 7.30 -2.97 -7.44
C SER A 307 8.17 -3.58 -6.35
N LEU A 308 7.73 -3.54 -5.08
CA LEU A 308 8.45 -4.16 -3.97
C LEU A 308 8.61 -5.67 -4.14
N TYR A 309 7.56 -6.36 -4.58
CA TYR A 309 7.63 -7.81 -4.80
C TYR A 309 8.60 -8.18 -5.93
N LEU A 310 8.58 -7.43 -7.03
CA LEU A 310 9.49 -7.68 -8.15
C LEU A 310 10.94 -7.30 -7.84
N SER A 311 11.18 -6.38 -6.90
CA SER A 311 12.53 -5.96 -6.49
C SER A 311 13.22 -6.91 -5.51
N VAL A 312 12.55 -7.98 -5.05
CA VAL A 312 13.10 -8.91 -4.04
C VAL A 312 14.49 -9.44 -4.43
N LYS A 313 14.65 -9.92 -5.67
CA LYS A 313 15.92 -10.49 -6.13
C LYS A 313 17.04 -9.44 -6.17
N ASP A 314 16.76 -8.27 -6.72
CA ASP A 314 17.73 -7.18 -6.83
C ASP A 314 18.11 -6.64 -5.46
N SER A 315 17.12 -6.50 -4.58
CA SER A 315 17.32 -6.08 -3.19
C SER A 315 18.16 -7.09 -2.40
N THR A 316 17.92 -8.39 -2.61
CA THR A 316 18.72 -9.45 -1.97
C THR A 316 20.17 -9.36 -2.43
N ASN A 317 20.40 -9.23 -3.75
CA ASN A 317 21.76 -9.14 -4.30
C ASN A 317 22.51 -7.87 -3.87
N LEU A 318 21.80 -6.76 -3.67
CA LEU A 318 22.39 -5.54 -3.14
C LEU A 318 22.71 -5.67 -1.65
N PHE A 319 21.81 -6.27 -0.87
CA PHE A 319 21.99 -6.46 0.56
C PHE A 319 23.12 -7.46 0.85
N LEU A 320 23.12 -8.58 0.15
CA LEU A 320 24.12 -9.63 0.30
C LEU A 320 24.62 -10.04 -1.09
N PRO A 321 25.71 -9.42 -1.59
CA PRO A 321 26.30 -9.75 -2.89
C PRO A 321 26.74 -11.21 -3.00
N GLN A 322 27.29 -11.77 -1.90
CA GLN A 322 27.73 -13.17 -1.80
C GLN A 322 26.64 -14.08 -1.26
N ASP A 323 26.73 -15.39 -1.51
CA ASP A 323 25.66 -16.33 -1.13
C ASP A 323 25.59 -16.52 0.38
N VAL A 324 26.73 -16.38 1.08
CA VAL A 324 26.84 -16.50 2.53
C VAL A 324 27.75 -15.41 3.08
N ALA A 325 27.32 -14.79 4.18
CA ALA A 325 28.15 -13.93 5.01
C ALA A 325 28.03 -14.35 6.47
N LEU A 326 29.17 -14.68 7.06
CA LEU A 326 29.34 -15.00 8.47
C LEU A 326 30.02 -13.80 9.15
N TYR A 327 29.57 -13.46 10.34
CA TYR A 327 30.18 -12.36 11.07
C TYR A 327 30.38 -12.68 12.55
N VAL A 328 31.46 -12.18 13.12
CA VAL A 328 31.77 -12.24 14.54
C VAL A 328 32.28 -10.88 14.98
N SER A 329 31.54 -10.20 15.86
CA SER A 329 32.07 -8.98 16.49
C SER A 329 32.95 -9.33 17.67
N ASP A 330 34.10 -8.65 17.79
CA ASP A 330 35.10 -8.92 18.80
C ASP A 330 35.67 -7.62 19.40
N GLU A 331 34.92 -7.00 20.30
CA GLU A 331 35.32 -5.76 20.97
C GLU A 331 36.59 -5.90 21.80
N LYS A 332 37.00 -7.13 22.19
CA LYS A 332 38.13 -7.37 23.07
C LYS A 332 39.32 -8.04 22.40
N ASN A 333 39.32 -8.21 21.09
CA ASN A 333 40.39 -8.87 20.33
C ASN A 333 40.73 -10.29 20.84
N LEU A 334 39.74 -11.08 21.21
CA LEU A 334 39.91 -12.44 21.72
C LEU A 334 39.92 -13.49 20.62
N ILE A 335 39.39 -13.14 19.43
CA ILE A 335 39.37 -14.01 18.25
C ILE A 335 40.55 -13.64 17.32
N THR A 336 41.18 -14.65 16.80
CA THR A 336 42.32 -14.52 15.87
C THR A 336 41.94 -15.06 14.50
N TYR A 337 42.53 -14.54 13.42
CA TYR A 337 42.40 -15.08 12.07
C TYR A 337 42.65 -16.60 12.05
N LYS A 338 43.63 -17.11 12.77
CA LYS A 338 43.93 -18.53 12.81
C LYS A 338 42.77 -19.39 13.36
N GLN A 339 42.02 -18.88 14.33
CA GLN A 339 40.85 -19.61 14.86
C GLN A 339 39.73 -19.64 13.86
N LEU A 340 39.48 -18.54 13.14
CA LEU A 340 38.49 -18.45 12.10
C LEU A 340 38.87 -19.30 10.88
N ASP A 341 40.12 -19.28 10.44
CA ASP A 341 40.63 -20.16 9.38
C ASP A 341 40.46 -21.65 9.73
N ASN A 342 40.80 -22.03 10.98
CA ASN A 342 40.54 -23.40 11.44
C ASN A 342 39.06 -23.79 11.47
N LEU A 343 38.19 -22.83 11.76
CA LEU A 343 36.74 -23.08 11.73
C LEU A 343 36.25 -23.22 10.29
N TYR A 344 36.73 -22.37 9.38
CA TYR A 344 36.46 -22.51 7.98
C TYR A 344 36.94 -23.83 7.39
N GLN A 345 38.15 -24.29 7.74
CA GLN A 345 38.66 -25.60 7.31
C GLN A 345 37.69 -26.74 7.69
N LYS A 346 37.12 -26.71 8.90
CA LYS A 346 36.10 -27.68 9.31
C LYS A 346 34.84 -27.64 8.46
N VAL A 347 34.43 -26.44 8.03
CA VAL A 347 33.28 -26.27 7.10
C VAL A 347 33.67 -26.81 5.72
N SER A 348 34.86 -26.45 5.21
CA SER A 348 35.38 -26.90 3.92
C SER A 348 35.52 -28.44 3.84
N ASP A 349 36.04 -29.08 4.92
CA ASP A 349 36.13 -30.54 5.00
C ASP A 349 34.75 -31.22 4.88
N GLN A 350 33.66 -30.55 5.33
CA GLN A 350 32.30 -31.06 5.18
C GLN A 350 31.74 -30.79 3.79
N PHE A 351 32.05 -29.65 3.20
CA PHE A 351 31.70 -29.35 1.81
C PHE A 351 32.29 -30.37 0.83
N GLU A 352 33.58 -30.72 1.02
CA GLU A 352 34.24 -31.76 0.21
C GLU A 352 33.56 -33.12 0.34
N LYS A 353 33.12 -33.52 1.55
CA LYS A 353 32.42 -34.81 1.77
C LYS A 353 31.06 -34.86 1.08
N GLU A 354 30.38 -33.73 0.97
CA GLU A 354 29.05 -33.60 0.34
C GLU A 354 29.14 -33.18 -1.13
N ASN A 355 30.34 -33.07 -1.70
CA ASN A 355 30.63 -32.61 -3.06
C ASN A 355 30.03 -31.22 -3.35
N ILE A 356 30.14 -30.30 -2.40
CA ILE A 356 29.73 -28.90 -2.54
C ILE A 356 30.97 -28.08 -2.93
N GLU A 357 30.92 -27.45 -4.11
CA GLU A 357 31.99 -26.58 -4.58
C GLU A 357 31.68 -25.14 -4.21
N VAL A 358 32.69 -24.45 -3.64
CA VAL A 358 32.60 -23.03 -3.24
C VAL A 358 33.68 -22.21 -3.91
N GLU A 359 33.36 -20.96 -4.15
CA GLU A 359 34.28 -19.97 -4.74
C GLU A 359 34.20 -18.65 -3.96
N ASN A 360 35.05 -17.70 -4.30
CA ASN A 360 35.07 -16.34 -3.74
C ASN A 360 35.12 -16.29 -2.21
N TYR A 361 35.83 -17.23 -1.58
CA TYR A 361 36.05 -17.19 -0.13
C TYR A 361 36.86 -15.97 0.25
N VAL A 362 36.33 -15.14 1.15
CA VAL A 362 36.95 -13.92 1.66
C VAL A 362 36.82 -13.88 3.18
N LEU A 363 37.95 -13.78 3.86
CA LEU A 363 38.03 -13.51 5.32
C LEU A 363 38.70 -12.15 5.53
N LYS A 364 37.96 -11.21 6.12
CA LYS A 364 38.43 -9.84 6.38
C LYS A 364 37.99 -9.37 7.76
N ARG A 365 38.78 -8.43 8.32
CA ARG A 365 38.38 -7.69 9.51
C ARG A 365 37.92 -6.30 9.10
N VAL A 366 36.80 -5.88 9.59
CA VAL A 366 36.19 -4.60 9.27
C VAL A 366 35.79 -3.86 10.53
N PHE A 367 35.89 -2.55 10.46
CA PHE A 367 35.52 -1.61 11.52
C PHE A 367 34.41 -0.75 10.98
N ASN A 368 33.18 -0.97 11.47
CA ASN A 368 32.00 -0.29 11.00
C ASN A 368 31.57 0.80 11.99
N GLU A 369 31.32 2.00 11.48
CA GLU A 369 30.86 3.13 12.28
C GLU A 369 29.83 3.98 11.51
N ALA A 370 28.82 4.44 12.23
CA ALA A 370 27.85 5.42 11.73
C ALA A 370 28.37 6.84 12.02
N VAL A 371 28.60 7.62 11.00
CA VAL A 371 29.20 8.97 11.10
C VAL A 371 28.30 10.01 10.41
N THR A 372 28.44 11.27 10.81
CA THR A 372 27.80 12.39 10.12
C THR A 372 28.76 12.97 9.08
N TYR A 373 28.24 13.22 7.86
CA TYR A 373 29.02 13.89 6.82
C TYR A 373 28.49 15.30 6.59
N GLU A 374 29.25 16.30 7.06
CA GLU A 374 28.90 17.72 6.93
C GLU A 374 30.08 18.55 6.42
N ASN A 375 29.79 19.49 5.51
CA ASN A 375 30.78 20.43 4.98
C ASN A 375 32.07 19.80 4.42
N GLY A 376 31.99 18.57 3.89
CA GLY A 376 33.12 17.85 3.33
C GLY A 376 33.99 17.12 4.36
N LYS A 377 33.53 16.98 5.61
CA LYS A 377 34.23 16.34 6.73
C LYS A 377 33.35 15.20 7.30
N PHE A 378 33.98 14.08 7.65
CA PHE A 378 33.34 13.02 8.43
C PHE A 378 33.57 13.30 9.92
N ILE A 379 32.51 13.29 10.70
CA ILE A 379 32.46 13.51 12.13
C ILE A 379 32.10 12.21 12.82
N PHE A 380 33.00 11.72 13.67
CA PHE A 380 32.87 10.47 14.40
C PHE A 380 32.39 10.73 15.84
N GLY A 381 31.75 9.73 16.48
CA GLY A 381 31.42 9.75 17.91
C GLY A 381 30.28 10.70 18.33
N GLN A 382 29.75 11.50 17.45
CA GLN A 382 28.51 12.20 17.71
C GLN A 382 27.37 11.27 17.27
N GLY A 383 26.61 10.77 18.28
CA GLY A 383 25.40 10.01 17.98
C GLY A 383 24.58 10.81 16.97
N SER A 384 24.61 10.37 15.71
CA SER A 384 23.88 11.02 14.63
C SER A 384 22.42 11.06 15.02
N ASP A 385 21.78 12.21 14.90
CA ASP A 385 20.32 12.25 14.87
C ASP A 385 19.86 11.15 13.93
N ALA A 386 18.96 10.30 14.36
CA ALA A 386 18.70 8.92 13.88
C ALA A 386 18.40 8.77 12.37
N TYR A 387 18.66 9.75 11.52
CA TYR A 387 18.11 9.82 10.18
C TYR A 387 19.03 10.29 9.04
N ASP A 388 20.18 10.91 9.31
CA ASP A 388 21.14 11.31 8.26
C ASP A 388 22.57 10.92 8.68
N PHE A 389 22.88 9.61 8.64
CA PHE A 389 24.20 9.10 8.90
C PHE A 389 24.81 8.45 7.67
N THR A 390 26.11 8.49 7.58
CA THR A 390 26.90 7.76 6.60
C THR A 390 27.51 6.55 7.28
N MET A 391 27.34 5.36 6.71
CA MET A 391 28.04 4.17 7.19
C MET A 391 29.45 4.15 6.62
N ILE A 392 30.43 4.16 7.51
CA ILE A 392 31.83 3.91 7.13
C ILE A 392 32.17 2.48 7.51
N SER A 393 32.71 1.74 6.53
CA SER A 393 33.38 0.47 6.72
C SER A 393 34.90 0.69 6.53
N ALA A 394 35.67 0.46 7.53
CA ALA A 394 37.12 0.69 7.48
C ALA A 394 37.90 -0.61 7.64
N MET A 395 39.05 -0.75 6.97
CA MET A 395 39.95 -1.88 7.12
C MET A 395 41.40 -1.45 6.93
N SER A 396 42.35 -2.30 7.37
CA SER A 396 43.76 -2.09 7.10
C SER A 396 44.13 -2.58 5.70
N VAL A 397 45.22 -2.04 5.12
CA VAL A 397 45.77 -2.51 3.84
C VAL A 397 46.24 -3.97 3.92
N ASP A 398 46.68 -4.43 5.10
CA ASP A 398 47.04 -5.83 5.30
C ASP A 398 45.84 -6.76 5.19
N ASP A 399 44.68 -6.37 5.77
CA ASP A 399 43.43 -7.09 5.66
C ASP A 399 42.90 -7.05 4.23
N TYR A 400 42.97 -5.89 3.56
CA TYR A 400 42.60 -5.74 2.17
C TYR A 400 43.43 -6.63 1.25
N ASN A 401 44.77 -6.62 1.41
CA ASN A 401 45.68 -7.44 0.60
C ASN A 401 45.44 -8.94 0.82
N ARG A 402 45.18 -9.35 2.06
CA ARG A 402 44.84 -10.74 2.40
C ARG A 402 43.51 -11.18 1.76
N ALA A 403 42.49 -10.35 1.93
CA ALA A 403 41.13 -10.67 1.49
C ALA A 403 41.02 -10.74 -0.05
N TYR A 404 41.73 -9.86 -0.75
CA TYR A 404 41.60 -9.70 -2.22
C TYR A 404 42.85 -10.13 -3.00
N HIS A 405 43.77 -10.81 -2.35
CA HIS A 405 45.02 -11.30 -2.96
C HIS A 405 45.79 -10.21 -3.73
N LYS A 406 45.80 -8.99 -3.18
CA LYS A 406 46.52 -7.83 -3.73
C LYS A 406 47.81 -7.52 -2.94
N ASN A 407 48.66 -6.68 -3.51
CA ASN A 407 49.91 -6.24 -2.87
C ASN A 407 49.96 -4.71 -2.88
N MET A 408 48.94 -4.06 -2.37
CA MET A 408 48.90 -2.61 -2.26
C MET A 408 49.74 -2.13 -1.10
N GLN A 409 50.41 -0.99 -1.28
CA GLN A 409 51.16 -0.30 -0.24
C GLN A 409 50.66 1.13 -0.14
N LEU A 410 50.38 1.59 1.06
CA LEU A 410 49.89 2.93 1.39
C LEU A 410 50.86 3.61 2.37
N LYS A 411 51.04 4.92 2.19
CA LYS A 411 51.66 5.76 3.21
C LYS A 411 50.61 6.12 4.27
N ASP A 412 51.09 6.57 5.45
CA ASP A 412 50.19 6.85 6.58
C ASP A 412 49.14 7.92 6.31
N ASN A 413 49.33 8.75 5.30
CA ASN A 413 48.36 9.76 4.83
C ASN A 413 47.66 9.40 3.52
N GLU A 414 47.80 8.17 3.01
CA GLU A 414 47.15 7.67 1.81
C GLU A 414 46.06 6.65 2.17
N ILE A 415 44.94 6.69 1.45
CA ILE A 415 43.84 5.74 1.61
C ILE A 415 43.37 5.23 0.23
N LEU A 416 42.72 4.05 0.23
CA LEU A 416 41.84 3.64 -0.88
C LEU A 416 40.40 3.94 -0.45
N LEU A 417 39.58 4.36 -1.39
CA LEU A 417 38.20 4.78 -1.14
C LEU A 417 37.24 4.11 -2.08
N TYR A 418 36.16 3.54 -1.53
CA TYR A 418 34.90 3.26 -2.23
C TYR A 418 33.81 4.15 -1.64
N ASP A 419 33.01 4.78 -2.46
CA ASP A 419 31.88 5.56 -2.02
C ASP A 419 30.79 5.62 -3.09
N ASN A 420 29.51 5.87 -2.68
CA ASN A 420 28.37 5.99 -3.56
C ASN A 420 27.78 7.42 -3.60
N PHE A 421 28.39 8.40 -2.94
CA PHE A 421 27.80 9.73 -2.76
C PHE A 421 28.78 10.91 -2.82
N LEU A 422 30.09 10.64 -2.78
CA LEU A 422 31.11 11.68 -2.85
C LEU A 422 31.48 11.97 -4.30
N ASP A 423 31.56 13.24 -4.67
CA ASP A 423 32.20 13.66 -5.90
C ASP A 423 33.68 13.27 -5.91
N ASP A 424 34.31 13.20 -7.10
CA ASP A 424 35.73 12.85 -7.28
C ASP A 424 36.62 13.78 -6.47
N LYS A 425 36.90 13.45 -5.22
CA LYS A 425 37.78 14.19 -4.33
C LYS A 425 39.15 13.51 -4.26
N ALA A 426 40.18 14.29 -4.50
CA ALA A 426 41.58 13.83 -4.33
C ALA A 426 41.99 13.69 -2.87
N SER A 427 41.24 14.24 -1.91
CA SER A 427 41.52 14.17 -0.48
C SER A 427 40.24 14.20 0.35
N LEU A 428 40.26 13.51 1.49
CA LEU A 428 39.19 13.36 2.45
C LEU A 428 39.62 13.85 3.82
N MET A 429 38.77 14.58 4.50
CA MET A 429 38.99 15.00 5.89
C MET A 429 38.24 14.07 6.82
N LEU A 430 38.96 13.29 7.61
CA LEU A 430 38.45 12.39 8.64
C LEU A 430 38.81 12.97 10.00
N GLN A 431 37.83 13.37 10.79
CA GLN A 431 38.05 14.20 11.98
C GLN A 431 38.90 15.45 11.65
N ASP A 432 40.12 15.51 12.14
CA ASP A 432 41.05 16.63 11.92
C ASP A 432 42.27 16.25 11.07
N GLN A 433 42.23 15.06 10.43
CA GLN A 433 43.32 14.56 9.58
C GLN A 433 42.91 14.56 8.11
N VAL A 434 43.81 14.95 7.22
CA VAL A 434 43.60 14.95 5.78
C VAL A 434 44.27 13.74 5.17
N PHE A 435 43.49 12.89 4.50
CA PHE A 435 44.01 11.72 3.80
C PHE A 435 43.89 11.95 2.28
N HIS A 436 44.89 11.51 1.54
CA HIS A 436 44.92 11.55 0.09
C HIS A 436 44.36 10.24 -0.48
N VAL A 437 43.35 10.35 -1.36
CA VAL A 437 42.82 9.17 -2.04
C VAL A 437 43.78 8.76 -3.14
N LYS A 438 44.47 7.63 -2.91
CA LYS A 438 45.43 7.08 -3.87
C LYS A 438 44.76 6.42 -5.04
N GLU A 439 43.67 5.69 -4.77
CA GLU A 439 42.88 4.97 -5.77
C GLU A 439 41.43 4.84 -5.28
N LYS A 440 40.46 4.99 -6.22
CA LYS A 440 39.06 4.61 -5.97
C LYS A 440 38.89 3.14 -6.28
N ILE A 441 38.16 2.45 -5.42
CA ILE A 441 37.88 1.02 -5.54
C ILE A 441 36.45 0.84 -5.98
N ASP A 442 36.22 0.15 -7.09
CA ASP A 442 34.89 -0.11 -7.67
C ASP A 442 34.31 -1.46 -7.22
N ASP A 443 34.78 -2.04 -6.13
CA ASP A 443 34.44 -3.40 -5.75
C ASP A 443 33.26 -3.45 -4.76
N LEU A 444 32.10 -3.91 -5.25
CA LEU A 444 30.88 -4.14 -4.46
C LEU A 444 31.09 -5.14 -3.30
N TYR A 445 32.04 -6.05 -3.42
CA TYR A 445 32.35 -7.05 -2.37
C TYR A 445 32.98 -6.45 -1.11
N LEU A 446 33.45 -5.20 -1.16
CA LEU A 446 34.01 -4.51 0.00
C LEU A 446 32.94 -4.13 1.02
N THR A 447 31.72 -3.84 0.58
CA THR A 447 30.63 -3.33 1.40
C THR A 447 29.76 -4.42 2.01
N GLY A 448 29.94 -5.68 1.61
CA GLY A 448 29.11 -6.82 2.07
C GLY A 448 29.39 -7.18 3.53
N GLY A 449 28.47 -6.81 4.40
CA GLY A 449 28.45 -7.23 5.80
C GLY A 449 27.10 -6.90 6.44
N PRO A 450 26.58 -7.75 7.33
CA PRO A 450 25.28 -7.51 7.97
C PRO A 450 25.31 -6.21 8.78
N GLY A 451 24.32 -5.37 8.58
CA GLY A 451 24.09 -4.13 9.32
C GLY A 451 24.51 -2.82 8.64
N ILE A 452 25.08 -2.85 7.42
CA ILE A 452 25.58 -1.64 6.73
C ILE A 452 24.47 -0.85 6.00
N TYR A 453 23.23 -1.34 5.92
CA TYR A 453 22.27 -0.96 4.89
C TYR A 453 21.11 -0.05 5.27
N SER A 454 21.22 0.67 6.36
CA SER A 454 20.16 1.64 6.72
C SER A 454 20.42 3.07 6.25
N GLY A 455 21.50 3.34 5.49
CA GLY A 455 21.84 4.69 5.02
C GLY A 455 21.96 4.80 3.50
N ASP A 456 21.46 5.89 2.92
CA ASP A 456 21.66 6.24 1.50
C ASP A 456 23.15 6.46 1.14
N LYS A 457 24.03 6.64 2.14
CA LYS A 457 25.44 7.01 2.00
C LYS A 457 26.33 5.97 2.65
N VAL A 458 27.16 5.31 1.84
CA VAL A 458 28.12 4.29 2.28
C VAL A 458 29.52 4.64 1.76
N ALA A 459 30.53 4.51 2.63
CA ALA A 459 31.92 4.62 2.24
C ALA A 459 32.75 3.49 2.84
N THR A 460 33.63 2.88 2.04
CA THR A 460 34.66 1.94 2.51
C THR A 460 36.02 2.57 2.38
N ILE A 461 36.78 2.58 3.47
CA ILE A 461 38.10 3.23 3.58
C ILE A 461 39.14 2.18 3.95
N VAL A 462 40.19 2.06 3.12
CA VAL A 462 41.33 1.22 3.42
C VAL A 462 42.51 2.11 3.90
N PHE A 463 42.93 1.90 5.13
CA PHE A 463 44.04 2.63 5.75
C PHE A 463 45.37 1.91 5.59
N SER A 464 46.48 2.65 5.71
CA SER A 464 47.86 2.10 5.61
C SER A 464 48.20 1.04 6.66
N SER A 465 47.57 1.10 7.84
CA SER A 465 47.77 0.14 8.91
C SER A 465 46.63 0.19 9.94
N GLU A 466 46.43 -0.88 10.71
CA GLU A 466 45.47 -0.91 11.81
C GLU A 466 45.75 0.19 12.87
N LYS A 467 47.02 0.57 13.06
CA LYS A 467 47.39 1.65 13.96
C LYS A 467 46.84 3.00 13.52
N VAL A 468 46.98 3.34 12.24
CA VAL A 468 46.44 4.58 11.67
C VAL A 468 44.90 4.55 11.72
N LEU A 469 44.27 3.44 11.37
CA LEU A 469 42.84 3.23 11.45
C LEU A 469 42.32 3.52 12.88
N ARG A 470 42.89 2.85 13.91
CA ARG A 470 42.46 3.01 15.30
C ARG A 470 42.72 4.41 15.87
N SER A 471 43.69 5.15 15.33
CA SER A 471 43.94 6.54 15.74
C SER A 471 43.02 7.55 15.07
N THR A 472 42.33 7.14 13.99
CA THR A 472 41.45 8.02 13.21
C THR A 472 39.97 7.81 13.56
N LEU A 473 39.57 6.57 13.87
CA LEU A 473 38.19 6.25 14.24
C LEU A 473 37.96 6.42 15.75
N ASP A 474 36.74 6.72 16.15
CA ASP A 474 36.35 6.70 17.56
C ASP A 474 36.04 5.26 18.00
N MET A 475 37.05 4.59 18.58
CA MET A 475 36.94 3.18 18.96
C MET A 475 35.87 2.88 20.03
N THR A 476 35.19 3.89 20.57
CA THR A 476 34.11 3.70 21.54
C THR A 476 32.76 3.40 20.86
N SER A 477 32.60 3.79 19.60
CA SER A 477 31.36 3.64 18.77
C SER A 477 31.57 2.64 17.63
N VAL A 478 32.78 2.18 17.39
CA VAL A 478 33.11 1.28 16.27
C VAL A 478 32.73 -0.16 16.56
N LEU A 479 32.01 -0.79 15.65
CA LEU A 479 31.82 -2.24 15.64
C LEU A 479 32.98 -2.91 14.92
N ASP A 480 33.87 -3.54 15.70
CA ASP A 480 35.01 -4.34 15.22
C ASP A 480 34.54 -5.78 14.96
N ALA A 481 34.56 -6.21 13.72
CA ALA A 481 34.03 -7.50 13.31
C ALA A 481 34.92 -8.21 12.27
N TYR A 482 35.02 -9.52 12.41
CA TYR A 482 35.50 -10.39 11.35
C TYR A 482 34.31 -10.81 10.49
N THR A 483 34.45 -10.72 9.16
CA THR A 483 33.48 -11.21 8.20
C THR A 483 34.10 -12.27 7.32
N MET A 484 33.38 -13.39 7.17
CA MET A 484 33.73 -14.46 6.23
C MET A 484 32.61 -14.57 5.23
N SER A 485 32.91 -14.61 3.94
CA SER A 485 31.91 -14.74 2.90
C SER A 485 32.37 -15.70 1.83
N LEU A 486 31.41 -16.34 1.16
CA LEU A 486 31.65 -17.30 0.08
C LEU A 486 30.46 -17.36 -0.87
N ASP A 487 30.71 -17.88 -2.07
CA ASP A 487 29.70 -18.19 -3.07
C ASP A 487 29.67 -19.70 -3.36
N TYR A 488 28.49 -20.22 -3.67
CA TYR A 488 28.34 -21.61 -4.15
C TYR A 488 28.46 -21.62 -5.66
N VAL A 489 29.26 -22.55 -6.21
CA VAL A 489 29.39 -22.72 -7.68
C VAL A 489 28.06 -23.14 -8.29
N HIS A 490 27.26 -23.93 -7.55
CA HIS A 490 25.95 -24.38 -7.98
C HIS A 490 24.86 -23.90 -7.01
N GLU A 491 23.89 -23.14 -7.51
CA GLU A 491 22.75 -22.63 -6.72
C GLU A 491 21.98 -23.74 -5.97
N ASN A 492 21.92 -24.95 -6.52
CA ASN A 492 21.23 -26.10 -5.91
C ASN A 492 21.90 -26.60 -4.62
N ASP A 493 23.15 -26.25 -4.38
CA ASP A 493 23.91 -26.66 -3.20
C ASP A 493 23.71 -25.70 -2.02
N ALA A 494 23.15 -24.51 -2.27
CA ALA A 494 22.99 -23.47 -1.26
C ALA A 494 22.22 -23.93 -0.02
N GLN A 495 21.15 -24.72 -0.18
CA GLN A 495 20.37 -25.18 0.98
C GLN A 495 21.19 -26.16 1.85
N ARG A 496 21.87 -27.16 1.23
CA ARG A 496 22.70 -28.12 1.94
C ARG A 496 23.93 -27.44 2.55
N GLY A 497 24.55 -26.55 1.80
CA GLY A 497 25.68 -25.76 2.27
C GLY A 497 25.34 -24.90 3.48
N ASN A 498 24.21 -24.23 3.47
CA ASN A 498 23.73 -23.42 4.60
C ASN A 498 23.48 -24.29 5.84
N GLU A 499 22.91 -25.48 5.71
CA GLU A 499 22.72 -26.42 6.84
C GLU A 499 24.06 -26.88 7.44
N ILE A 500 25.09 -27.09 6.63
CA ILE A 500 26.45 -27.43 7.10
C ILE A 500 27.04 -26.25 7.88
N ILE A 501 26.90 -25.02 7.35
CA ILE A 501 27.40 -23.81 8.02
C ILE A 501 26.68 -23.60 9.36
N GLU A 502 25.37 -23.68 9.40
CA GLU A 502 24.60 -23.56 10.65
C GLU A 502 25.04 -24.60 11.68
N ASN A 503 25.17 -25.86 11.25
CA ASN A 503 25.55 -26.95 12.13
C ASN A 503 27.00 -26.88 12.60
N THR A 504 27.91 -26.26 11.87
CA THR A 504 29.31 -26.18 12.18
C THR A 504 29.70 -24.85 12.85
N TYR A 505 29.35 -23.75 12.17
CA TYR A 505 29.71 -22.39 12.59
C TYR A 505 28.89 -21.90 13.78
N LEU A 506 27.56 -21.89 13.66
CA LEU A 506 26.69 -21.38 14.72
C LEU A 506 26.80 -22.25 15.98
N LYS A 507 26.83 -23.59 15.84
CA LYS A 507 27.05 -24.48 17.00
C LYS A 507 28.39 -24.32 17.67
N TYR A 508 29.45 -23.97 16.93
CA TYR A 508 30.73 -23.65 17.53
C TYR A 508 30.60 -22.50 18.53
N PHE A 509 29.99 -21.38 18.13
CA PHE A 509 29.82 -20.22 18.99
C PHE A 509 28.78 -20.44 20.10
N GLN A 510 27.70 -21.19 19.83
CA GLN A 510 26.73 -21.57 20.86
C GLN A 510 27.34 -22.40 21.99
N ASN A 511 28.26 -23.29 21.68
CA ASN A 511 28.94 -24.14 22.67
C ASN A 511 30.04 -23.38 23.47
N HIS A 512 30.46 -22.22 23.01
CA HIS A 512 31.44 -21.37 23.67
C HIS A 512 30.77 -20.17 24.37
N ASN A 513 29.73 -20.44 25.17
CA ASN A 513 28.93 -19.42 25.89
C ASN A 513 29.77 -18.48 26.80
N GLU A 514 30.98 -18.82 27.13
CA GLU A 514 31.92 -17.93 27.85
C GLU A 514 32.24 -16.67 27.02
N LEU A 515 32.20 -16.78 25.70
CA LEU A 515 32.39 -15.67 24.77
C LEU A 515 31.24 -14.64 24.86
N GLN A 516 29.99 -15.07 25.06
CA GLN A 516 28.84 -14.17 25.21
C GLN A 516 28.95 -13.24 26.42
N LYS A 517 29.60 -13.65 27.49
CA LYS A 517 29.87 -12.79 28.67
C LYS A 517 30.74 -11.57 28.36
N TYR A 518 31.42 -11.57 27.22
CA TYR A 518 32.39 -10.55 26.83
C TYR A 518 31.88 -9.64 25.69
N GLY A 519 30.60 -9.66 25.34
CA GLY A 519 30.03 -8.76 24.32
C GLY A 519 30.18 -9.27 22.88
N TYR A 520 30.30 -10.60 22.68
CA TYR A 520 30.30 -11.18 21.33
C TYR A 520 28.94 -11.20 20.72
N SER A 521 28.85 -10.74 19.48
CA SER A 521 27.76 -11.10 18.60
C SER A 521 28.31 -11.87 17.40
N TYR A 522 27.60 -12.91 17.01
CA TYR A 522 27.89 -13.71 15.83
C TYR A 522 26.62 -14.00 15.07
N GLY A 523 26.73 -14.15 13.78
CA GLY A 523 25.60 -14.47 12.94
C GLY A 523 26.01 -15.06 11.59
N CYS A 524 25.01 -15.55 10.89
CA CYS A 524 25.11 -16.09 9.55
C CYS A 524 23.94 -15.54 8.74
N ASP A 525 24.24 -14.74 7.75
CA ASP A 525 23.27 -14.31 6.75
C ASP A 525 23.50 -15.08 5.46
N THR A 526 22.45 -15.67 4.93
CA THR A 526 22.51 -16.36 3.65
C THR A 526 21.56 -15.69 2.65
N LYS A 527 21.91 -15.69 1.39
CA LYS A 527 21.08 -15.13 0.33
C LYS A 527 19.68 -15.72 0.34
N LEU A 528 19.56 -17.02 0.63
CA LEU A 528 18.28 -17.70 0.75
C LEU A 528 17.43 -17.16 1.93
N SER A 529 18.05 -16.96 3.10
CA SER A 529 17.32 -16.46 4.29
C SER A 529 16.88 -15.01 4.11
N ILE A 530 17.74 -14.17 3.54
CA ILE A 530 17.43 -12.77 3.23
C ILE A 530 16.30 -12.68 2.17
N GLN A 531 16.45 -13.47 1.09
CA GLN A 531 15.43 -13.53 0.04
C GLN A 531 14.07 -13.98 0.60
N GLN A 532 14.06 -15.00 1.47
CA GLN A 532 12.83 -15.45 2.12
C GLN A 532 12.24 -14.35 3.01
N THR A 533 13.06 -13.62 3.76
CA THR A 533 12.62 -12.49 4.59
C THR A 533 11.97 -11.39 3.75
N TYR A 534 12.57 -11.04 2.62
CA TYR A 534 11.99 -10.07 1.70
C TYR A 534 10.72 -10.57 1.02
N LEU A 535 10.68 -11.86 0.62
CA LEU A 535 9.48 -12.48 0.08
C LEU A 535 8.34 -12.47 1.10
N ASP A 536 8.63 -12.79 2.36
CA ASP A 536 7.63 -12.76 3.43
C ASP A 536 7.07 -11.36 3.65
N MET A 537 7.91 -10.35 3.68
CA MET A 537 7.50 -8.97 3.89
C MET A 537 6.79 -8.39 2.65
N PHE A 538 7.44 -8.41 1.50
CA PHE A 538 6.92 -7.78 0.27
C PHE A 538 5.83 -8.60 -0.39
N GLY A 539 5.92 -9.93 -0.33
CA GLY A 539 4.87 -10.81 -0.81
C GLY A 539 3.59 -10.70 0.01
N SER A 540 3.70 -10.53 1.33
CA SER A 540 2.55 -10.27 2.20
C SER A 540 1.88 -8.94 1.88
N LEU A 541 2.68 -7.88 1.66
CA LEU A 541 2.17 -6.57 1.23
C LEU A 541 1.55 -6.64 -0.18
N PHE A 542 2.15 -7.40 -1.09
CA PHE A 542 1.62 -7.59 -2.44
C PHE A 542 0.29 -8.32 -2.44
N PHE A 543 0.18 -9.40 -1.66
CA PHE A 543 -1.10 -10.08 -1.46
C PHE A 543 -2.16 -9.14 -0.88
N LEU A 544 -1.83 -8.38 0.16
CA LEU A 544 -2.72 -7.41 0.77
C LEU A 544 -3.12 -6.31 -0.23
N GLY A 545 -2.17 -5.83 -1.03
CA GLY A 545 -2.40 -4.81 -2.06
C GLY A 545 -3.40 -5.26 -3.12
N ILE A 546 -3.25 -6.49 -3.65
CA ILE A 546 -4.22 -7.08 -4.58
C ILE A 546 -5.59 -7.25 -3.91
N PHE A 547 -5.60 -7.77 -2.69
CA PHE A 547 -6.82 -8.05 -1.94
C PHE A 547 -7.63 -6.77 -1.66
N LEU A 548 -7.00 -5.74 -1.11
CA LEU A 548 -7.64 -4.45 -0.88
C LEU A 548 -7.95 -3.72 -2.19
N GLY A 549 -7.09 -3.87 -3.19
CA GLY A 549 -7.33 -3.33 -4.54
C GLY A 549 -8.62 -3.86 -5.16
N LEU A 550 -8.88 -5.17 -5.05
CA LEU A 550 -10.14 -5.78 -5.49
C LEU A 550 -11.34 -5.27 -4.70
N LEU A 551 -11.20 -5.10 -3.38
CA LEU A 551 -12.25 -4.56 -2.52
C LEU A 551 -12.60 -3.11 -2.92
N PHE A 552 -11.60 -2.25 -3.11
CA PHE A 552 -11.81 -0.86 -3.51
C PHE A 552 -12.32 -0.73 -4.95
N LEU A 553 -11.86 -1.60 -5.85
CA LEU A 553 -12.36 -1.65 -7.22
C LEU A 553 -13.85 -2.00 -7.25
N MET A 554 -14.27 -3.02 -6.51
CA MET A 554 -15.66 -3.39 -6.38
C MET A 554 -16.51 -2.24 -5.84
N ALA A 555 -16.00 -1.53 -4.83
CA ALA A 555 -16.68 -0.36 -4.28
C ALA A 555 -16.81 0.77 -5.30
N ALA A 556 -15.76 1.09 -6.04
CA ALA A 556 -15.80 2.10 -7.09
C ALA A 556 -16.81 1.74 -8.18
N ILE A 557 -16.84 0.47 -8.62
CA ILE A 557 -17.82 -0.03 -9.59
C ILE A 557 -19.26 0.17 -9.09
N LEU A 558 -19.53 -0.18 -7.85
CA LEU A 558 -20.88 -0.10 -7.29
C LEU A 558 -21.32 1.34 -7.05
N ILE A 559 -20.43 2.21 -6.58
CA ILE A 559 -20.72 3.64 -6.48
C ILE A 559 -21.06 4.21 -7.86
N MET A 560 -20.28 3.87 -8.90
CA MET A 560 -20.56 4.27 -10.27
C MET A 560 -21.89 3.72 -10.77
N TYR A 561 -22.17 2.43 -10.56
CA TYR A 561 -23.41 1.80 -11.00
C TYR A 561 -24.63 2.46 -10.36
N TYR A 562 -24.65 2.62 -9.04
CA TYR A 562 -25.78 3.26 -8.34
C TYR A 562 -25.97 4.70 -8.78
N LYS A 563 -24.89 5.42 -8.99
CA LYS A 563 -24.92 6.79 -9.49
C LYS A 563 -25.56 6.86 -10.88
N GLN A 564 -25.10 6.03 -11.82
CA GLN A 564 -25.64 5.98 -13.18
C GLN A 564 -27.14 5.59 -13.19
N LEU A 565 -27.50 4.63 -12.36
CA LEU A 565 -28.90 4.21 -12.20
C LEU A 565 -29.77 5.37 -11.69
N SER A 566 -29.25 6.17 -10.73
CA SER A 566 -29.97 7.32 -10.19
C SER A 566 -30.16 8.42 -11.22
N GLU A 567 -29.09 8.79 -11.88
CA GLU A 567 -29.10 9.82 -12.91
C GLU A 567 -29.98 9.42 -14.07
N GLY A 568 -29.95 8.15 -14.50
CA GLY A 568 -30.79 7.67 -15.61
C GLY A 568 -32.30 7.92 -15.41
N TYR A 569 -32.80 7.64 -14.20
CA TYR A 569 -34.22 7.88 -13.90
C TYR A 569 -34.60 9.37 -13.73
N GLU A 570 -33.68 10.21 -13.22
CA GLU A 570 -33.91 11.64 -13.10
C GLU A 570 -33.87 12.33 -14.46
N ASP A 571 -32.99 11.89 -15.33
CA ASP A 571 -32.83 12.46 -16.65
C ASP A 571 -33.89 11.97 -17.65
N GLN A 572 -34.55 10.84 -17.42
CA GLN A 572 -35.62 10.35 -18.26
C GLN A 572 -36.68 11.43 -18.50
N LYS A 573 -37.21 12.03 -17.42
CA LYS A 573 -38.18 13.12 -17.51
C LYS A 573 -37.65 14.37 -18.20
N ARG A 574 -36.37 14.72 -17.95
CA ARG A 574 -35.72 15.89 -18.53
C ARG A 574 -35.53 15.74 -20.04
N PHE A 575 -35.13 14.56 -20.51
CA PHE A 575 -34.95 14.28 -21.93
C PHE A 575 -36.30 14.16 -22.66
N GLU A 576 -37.32 13.63 -22.00
CA GLU A 576 -38.70 13.63 -22.54
C GLU A 576 -39.18 15.06 -22.81
N ILE A 577 -39.01 15.98 -21.88
CA ILE A 577 -39.32 17.41 -22.07
C ILE A 577 -38.53 18.02 -23.22
N MET A 578 -37.19 17.74 -23.29
CA MET A 578 -36.35 18.26 -24.37
C MET A 578 -36.75 17.73 -25.75
N GLN A 579 -37.13 16.46 -25.83
CA GLN A 579 -37.66 15.89 -27.09
C GLN A 579 -38.96 16.54 -27.50
N ASN A 580 -39.85 16.82 -26.55
CA ASN A 580 -41.10 17.54 -26.81
C ASN A 580 -40.86 18.99 -27.29
N VAL A 581 -39.72 19.58 -26.95
CA VAL A 581 -39.33 20.92 -27.43
C VAL A 581 -38.53 20.84 -28.75
N GLY A 582 -38.33 19.64 -29.33
CA GLY A 582 -37.76 19.47 -30.68
C GLY A 582 -36.34 18.90 -30.72
N MET A 583 -35.78 18.43 -29.60
CA MET A 583 -34.45 17.78 -29.58
C MET A 583 -34.52 16.40 -30.24
N SER A 584 -33.68 16.13 -31.24
CA SER A 584 -33.63 14.84 -31.91
C SER A 584 -33.05 13.72 -31.03
N GLN A 585 -33.46 12.47 -31.24
CA GLN A 585 -32.90 11.31 -30.53
C GLN A 585 -31.38 11.18 -30.69
N LYS A 586 -30.83 11.63 -31.82
CA LYS A 586 -29.39 11.61 -32.08
C LYS A 586 -28.64 12.61 -31.19
N GLU A 587 -29.18 13.78 -31.01
CA GLU A 587 -28.64 14.83 -30.11
C GLU A 587 -28.73 14.41 -28.64
N VAL A 588 -29.84 13.80 -28.23
CA VAL A 588 -30.01 13.19 -26.90
C VAL A 588 -28.90 12.16 -26.66
N LYS A 589 -28.66 11.24 -27.59
CA LYS A 589 -27.64 10.20 -27.47
C LYS A 589 -26.23 10.79 -27.41
N GLN A 590 -25.93 11.81 -28.20
CA GLN A 590 -24.61 12.48 -28.17
C GLN A 590 -24.36 13.22 -26.83
N THR A 591 -25.39 13.93 -26.36
CA THR A 591 -25.33 14.64 -25.07
C THR A 591 -25.11 13.69 -23.90
N ILE A 592 -25.88 12.60 -23.85
CA ILE A 592 -25.70 11.53 -22.85
C ILE A 592 -24.29 10.96 -22.90
N ARG A 593 -23.82 10.57 -24.09
CA ARG A 593 -22.50 9.98 -24.24
C ARG A 593 -21.39 10.91 -23.75
N SER A 594 -21.43 12.18 -24.12
CA SER A 594 -20.44 13.17 -23.69
C SER A 594 -20.44 13.39 -22.17
N GLN A 595 -21.63 13.52 -21.59
CA GLN A 595 -21.77 13.73 -20.15
C GLN A 595 -21.32 12.53 -19.34
N VAL A 596 -21.79 11.33 -19.69
CA VAL A 596 -21.42 10.09 -19.01
C VAL A 596 -19.90 9.86 -19.10
N LEU A 597 -19.28 10.14 -20.24
CA LEU A 597 -17.85 10.00 -20.42
C LEU A 597 -17.05 10.93 -19.48
N ILE A 598 -17.42 12.21 -19.41
CA ILE A 598 -16.73 13.18 -18.55
C ILE A 598 -16.88 12.77 -17.08
N PHE A 599 -18.09 12.46 -16.63
CA PHE A 599 -18.31 12.06 -15.24
C PHE A 599 -17.61 10.76 -14.85
N PHE A 600 -17.43 9.88 -15.83
CA PHE A 600 -16.79 8.58 -15.60
C PHE A 600 -15.27 8.73 -15.50
N PHE A 601 -14.64 9.40 -16.46
CA PHE A 601 -13.18 9.45 -16.56
C PHE A 601 -12.54 10.59 -15.75
N LEU A 602 -13.30 11.61 -15.34
CA LEU A 602 -12.77 12.69 -14.52
C LEU A 602 -12.14 12.22 -13.18
N PRO A 603 -12.79 11.33 -12.40
CA PRO A 603 -12.18 10.82 -11.18
C PRO A 603 -10.89 10.03 -11.44
N LEU A 604 -10.85 9.22 -12.49
CA LEU A 604 -9.66 8.46 -12.87
C LEU A 604 -8.51 9.40 -13.29
N PHE A 605 -8.82 10.41 -14.09
CA PHE A 605 -7.81 11.40 -14.52
C PHE A 605 -7.20 12.14 -13.32
N VAL A 606 -8.03 12.57 -12.37
CA VAL A 606 -7.54 13.23 -11.14
C VAL A 606 -6.76 12.24 -10.27
N ALA A 607 -7.15 10.95 -10.23
CA ALA A 607 -6.40 9.91 -9.50
C ALA A 607 -4.99 9.70 -10.09
N VAL A 608 -4.85 9.74 -11.41
CA VAL A 608 -3.53 9.68 -12.08
C VAL A 608 -2.68 10.90 -11.72
N ILE A 609 -3.28 12.10 -11.64
CA ILE A 609 -2.58 13.31 -11.17
C ILE A 609 -2.11 13.14 -9.72
N HIS A 610 -2.99 12.64 -8.82
CA HIS A 610 -2.60 12.37 -7.43
C HIS A 610 -1.41 11.40 -7.36
N MET A 611 -1.44 10.33 -8.17
CA MET A 611 -0.34 9.37 -8.24
C MET A 611 0.95 10.02 -8.74
N ALA A 612 0.89 10.88 -9.76
CA ALA A 612 2.06 11.57 -10.29
C ALA A 612 2.73 12.48 -9.24
N PHE A 613 1.94 13.20 -8.42
CA PHE A 613 2.49 14.00 -7.32
C PHE A 613 2.99 13.16 -6.15
N ALA A 614 2.34 12.05 -5.83
CA ALA A 614 2.77 11.15 -4.77
C ALA A 614 4.03 10.35 -5.12
N PHE A 615 4.34 10.21 -6.42
CA PHE A 615 5.38 9.33 -6.93
C PHE A 615 6.74 9.55 -6.27
N LYS A 616 7.24 10.80 -6.22
CA LYS A 616 8.55 11.13 -5.63
C LYS A 616 8.63 10.71 -4.15
N MET A 617 7.59 11.03 -3.38
CA MET A 617 7.53 10.70 -1.96
C MET A 617 7.49 9.19 -1.71
N ILE A 618 6.75 8.43 -2.52
CA ILE A 618 6.67 6.98 -2.41
C ILE A 618 8.02 6.34 -2.74
N VAL A 619 8.71 6.80 -3.79
CA VAL A 619 10.07 6.34 -4.14
C VAL A 619 11.02 6.60 -2.98
N LYS A 620 10.99 7.80 -2.37
CA LYS A 620 11.82 8.12 -1.21
C LYS A 620 11.49 7.27 0.02
N MET A 621 10.23 7.00 0.26
CA MET A 621 9.82 6.10 1.35
C MET A 621 10.35 4.67 1.12
N PHE A 622 10.39 4.20 -0.13
CA PHE A 622 10.92 2.89 -0.45
C PHE A 622 12.44 2.82 -0.35
N SER A 623 13.16 3.89 -0.64
CA SER A 623 14.62 3.90 -0.48
C SER A 623 15.08 3.70 0.97
N ALA A 624 14.21 3.95 1.96
CA ALA A 624 14.47 3.59 3.36
C ALA A 624 14.41 2.07 3.63
N ILE A 625 13.73 1.32 2.78
CA ILE A 625 13.46 -0.12 3.01
C ILE A 625 14.25 -0.97 2.01
N VAL A 626 14.36 -0.49 0.78
CA VAL A 626 14.92 -1.21 -0.36
C VAL A 626 15.58 -0.23 -1.32
N LEU A 627 16.80 -0.52 -1.72
CA LEU A 627 17.48 0.15 -2.83
C LEU A 627 16.86 -0.33 -4.15
N SER A 628 15.61 0.03 -4.43
CA SER A 628 14.95 -0.39 -5.66
C SER A 628 15.24 0.57 -6.81
N GLU A 629 15.42 0.02 -8.01
CA GLU A 629 15.55 0.83 -9.22
C GLU A 629 14.30 1.67 -9.45
N MET A 630 14.47 2.99 -9.51
CA MET A 630 13.40 3.95 -9.83
C MET A 630 12.64 3.58 -11.12
N GLN A 631 13.33 2.98 -12.08
CA GLN A 631 12.75 2.56 -13.37
C GLN A 631 11.68 1.47 -13.19
N LEU A 632 11.92 0.48 -12.32
CA LEU A 632 10.95 -0.58 -12.03
C LEU A 632 9.63 -0.01 -11.51
N PHE A 633 9.71 0.93 -10.56
CA PHE A 633 8.51 1.57 -10.00
C PHE A 633 7.76 2.40 -11.03
N VAL A 634 8.46 3.09 -11.95
CA VAL A 634 7.83 3.81 -13.08
C VAL A 634 7.03 2.84 -13.95
N TRP A 635 7.63 1.72 -14.36
CA TRP A 635 6.95 0.72 -15.20
C TRP A 635 5.75 0.10 -14.48
N CYS A 636 5.89 -0.28 -13.22
CA CYS A 636 4.79 -0.81 -12.41
C CYS A 636 3.64 0.20 -12.31
N THR A 637 3.95 1.49 -12.14
CA THR A 637 2.94 2.55 -12.08
C THR A 637 2.21 2.71 -13.41
N VAL A 638 2.94 2.79 -14.53
CA VAL A 638 2.36 2.92 -15.87
C VAL A 638 1.45 1.73 -16.20
N ILE A 639 1.92 0.51 -15.95
CA ILE A 639 1.14 -0.72 -16.18
C ILE A 639 -0.12 -0.72 -15.31
N SER A 640 -0.02 -0.35 -14.03
CA SER A 640 -1.18 -0.26 -13.12
C SER A 640 -2.23 0.75 -13.61
N VAL A 641 -1.79 1.91 -14.11
CA VAL A 641 -2.69 2.92 -14.71
C VAL A 641 -3.39 2.37 -15.95
N ILE A 642 -2.66 1.68 -16.83
CA ILE A 642 -3.23 1.08 -18.04
C ILE A 642 -4.25 0.01 -17.69
N ILE A 643 -3.93 -0.90 -16.77
CA ILE A 643 -4.85 -1.97 -16.32
C ILE A 643 -6.12 -1.35 -15.73
N LEU A 644 -5.99 -0.37 -14.84
CA LEU A 644 -7.14 0.29 -14.25
C LEU A 644 -7.98 1.03 -15.28
N ALA A 645 -7.36 1.70 -16.26
CA ALA A 645 -8.06 2.38 -17.35
C ALA A 645 -8.83 1.41 -18.26
N ILE A 646 -8.28 0.22 -18.53
CA ILE A 646 -8.97 -0.84 -19.28
C ILE A 646 -10.20 -1.33 -18.51
N ILE A 647 -10.03 -1.70 -17.23
CA ILE A 647 -11.13 -2.14 -16.38
C ILE A 647 -12.22 -1.06 -16.32
N TYR A 648 -11.82 0.17 -16.13
CA TYR A 648 -12.71 1.33 -16.07
C TYR A 648 -13.49 1.52 -17.38
N SER A 649 -12.85 1.33 -18.52
CA SER A 649 -13.48 1.41 -19.84
C SER A 649 -14.49 0.31 -20.07
N ILE A 650 -14.23 -0.91 -19.60
CA ILE A 650 -15.17 -2.04 -19.64
C ILE A 650 -16.42 -1.70 -18.80
N ILE A 651 -16.23 -1.21 -17.59
CA ILE A 651 -17.31 -0.83 -16.68
C ILE A 651 -18.15 0.32 -17.30
N TYR A 652 -17.48 1.32 -17.89
CA TYR A 652 -18.15 2.40 -18.62
C TYR A 652 -19.07 1.87 -19.70
N PHE A 653 -18.61 0.91 -20.51
CA PHE A 653 -19.40 0.34 -21.60
C PHE A 653 -20.70 -0.32 -21.09
N PHE A 654 -20.62 -1.13 -20.03
CA PHE A 654 -21.80 -1.80 -19.45
C PHE A 654 -22.75 -0.81 -18.76
N THR A 655 -22.24 0.15 -18.04
CA THR A 655 -23.05 1.13 -17.30
C THR A 655 -23.71 2.13 -18.25
N ALA A 656 -23.02 2.60 -19.27
CA ALA A 656 -23.57 3.49 -20.29
C ALA A 656 -24.70 2.82 -21.07
N LYS A 657 -24.59 1.53 -21.39
CA LYS A 657 -25.67 0.75 -22.03
C LYS A 657 -26.91 0.67 -21.14
N THR A 658 -26.75 0.46 -19.85
CA THR A 658 -27.85 0.40 -18.88
C THR A 658 -28.51 1.76 -18.72
N TYR A 659 -27.75 2.84 -18.59
CA TYR A 659 -28.25 4.21 -18.53
C TYR A 659 -29.07 4.56 -19.78
N TYR A 660 -28.52 4.28 -20.96
CA TYR A 660 -29.23 4.56 -22.23
C TYR A 660 -30.58 3.81 -22.35
N ARG A 661 -30.63 2.57 -21.85
CA ARG A 661 -31.88 1.79 -21.84
C ARG A 661 -32.97 2.42 -20.95
N ILE A 662 -32.56 3.01 -19.81
CA ILE A 662 -33.46 3.68 -18.87
C ILE A 662 -34.02 4.97 -19.48
N VAL A 663 -33.17 5.75 -20.13
CA VAL A 663 -33.58 7.06 -20.70
C VAL A 663 -34.44 6.90 -21.97
N LYS A 664 -34.29 5.78 -22.70
CA LYS A 664 -35.04 5.54 -23.93
C LYS A 664 -36.51 5.11 -23.70
N HIS A 665 -36.80 4.51 -22.54
CA HIS A 665 -38.14 4.09 -22.13
C HIS A 665 -38.79 5.11 -21.21
#